data_91d9451b8a46554e785abd819559bdc9
#
_entry.id   91d9451b8a46554e785abd819559bdc9
#
_cell.length_a   1.000
_cell.length_b   1.000
_cell.length_c   1.000
_cell.angle_alpha   90.00
_cell.angle_beta   90.00
_cell.angle_gamma   90.00
#
_symmetry.space_group_name_H-M   'P 1'
#
loop_
_entity.id
_entity.type
_entity.pdbx_description
1 polymer ?
#
loop_
_entity_poly.entity_id
_entity_poly.type
_entity_poly.pdbx_seq_one_letter_code
_entity_poly.pdbx_strand_id
1 'polypeptide(L)'
;MEVPTPLPFDALSRGRAEDLLGSWKAISVYLKRDVSTVQRWEKHEGMPVHRHLHAKRGSVYGYRSELDAWWAGRAAHLDAQKPPATATNSAAHAPAGRLRGRWSWAALAGAALLVASVVAAWLSSPAGGDDANPLAEAAFLPLTEFDGVEQGVAISRDGRLAAFLSDRDGSWDIWITQIGTGEFHNLSLGRAGSLLNQEVRNLGFSPDGSLVTAWARAPGAGVPGAIDVWAVPAMGGALRRYIPGGAELDWSSDGTRIVYHTPGPGDPMFVTASPHEAGRQIYASPPGTHNHFPVWSPDDAHIYFVRGTPPDRMDIWRVAADGSGPQQLTHHDARVSHPVFLDRRTLLYLATAPDGTGPWIHVLDLARGSSRRLALGVERYASLAASADGQRLVATLGRPKSSLWRAPITEHVIDTTVARRLEMPTTTGRSPRFGPGFLLYVAAKGPDETLWKFTDRDSTEIWSASKARIIGGPAISPGGRHIAFTVLRDERSTLTIVTAEGTHVRALAESLAVHGAPAWAPDGRSITVAALRDGVPRLVRVPLNGGPPVPIVESYSTDPSWSPDGRFLVYSAAEVGPSFDVRAVTADGQPIELPRIRLSRGARRIGVIEGGAALIVLRGEIGHSDLWRIDLASGEERRLTDIARDFAVSDFDVSADGSEVVFDRRSDDSDVVLIDRSAGAR
;
A
#
# COMPACT_ATOMS: atom_id res chain seq x y z
N MET A 1 47.30 -58.29 -5.09
CA MET A 1 46.50 -57.07 -5.26
C MET A 1 46.05 -56.62 -3.90
N GLU A 2 46.86 -55.75 -3.30
CA GLU A 2 46.63 -55.18 -1.98
C GLU A 2 45.77 -53.94 -2.09
N VAL A 3 44.71 -53.89 -1.28
CA VAL A 3 43.82 -52.76 -1.13
C VAL A 3 44.49 -51.74 -0.19
N PRO A 4 44.66 -50.48 -0.53
CA PRO A 4 45.27 -49.50 0.36
C PRO A 4 44.29 -49.09 1.45
N THR A 5 44.79 -49.12 2.70
CA THR A 5 44.14 -48.66 3.94
C THR A 5 43.84 -47.17 3.88
N PRO A 6 42.69 -46.69 4.31
CA PRO A 6 42.38 -45.26 4.38
C PRO A 6 43.10 -44.59 5.57
N LEU A 7 43.75 -43.47 5.32
CA LEU A 7 44.38 -42.60 6.32
C LEU A 7 43.34 -41.95 7.28
N PRO A 8 43.66 -41.68 8.52
CA PRO A 8 42.70 -41.19 9.52
C PRO A 8 42.26 -39.75 9.28
N PHE A 9 40.98 -39.55 9.39
CA PHE A 9 40.18 -38.33 9.08
C PHE A 9 40.42 -37.15 10.05
N ASP A 10 41.31 -37.19 10.99
CA ASP A 10 41.35 -36.32 12.16
C ASP A 10 42.43 -35.20 12.15
N ALA A 11 43.31 -35.17 11.18
CA ALA A 11 44.37 -34.16 11.08
C ALA A 11 44.09 -32.96 10.15
N LEU A 12 43.09 -33.07 9.27
CA LEU A 12 42.70 -32.01 8.32
C LEU A 12 41.52 -31.15 8.82
N SER A 13 40.90 -31.51 9.94
CA SER A 13 39.71 -30.84 10.43
C SER A 13 39.94 -29.66 11.35
N ARG A 14 41.08 -29.60 12.05
CA ARG A 14 41.39 -28.52 13.04
C ARG A 14 41.79 -27.19 12.40
N GLY A 15 42.57 -27.21 11.31
CA GLY A 15 42.96 -25.98 10.59
C GLY A 15 41.84 -25.32 9.80
N ARG A 16 40.80 -26.06 9.38
CA ARG A 16 39.64 -25.52 8.67
C ARG A 16 38.56 -24.91 9.57
N ALA A 17 38.52 -25.26 10.85
CA ALA A 17 37.52 -24.73 11.77
C ALA A 17 37.78 -23.26 12.18
N GLU A 18 39.04 -22.85 12.27
CA GLU A 18 39.45 -21.47 12.55
C GLU A 18 39.34 -20.55 11.35
N ASP A 19 39.30 -21.12 10.13
CA ASP A 19 39.19 -20.42 8.84
C ASP A 19 37.73 -20.19 8.41
N LEU A 20 36.76 -20.79 9.10
CA LEU A 20 35.35 -20.80 8.70
C LEU A 20 34.58 -19.57 9.21
N LEU A 21 33.92 -18.85 8.31
CA LEU A 21 32.97 -17.75 8.57
C LEU A 21 31.55 -18.24 8.28
N GLY A 22 30.77 -18.58 9.29
CA GLY A 22 29.50 -19.32 9.19
C GLY A 22 28.25 -18.47 8.90
N SER A 23 28.38 -17.23 8.45
CA SER A 23 27.23 -16.38 8.11
C SER A 23 27.60 -15.16 7.27
N TRP A 24 26.63 -14.58 6.55
CA TRP A 24 26.81 -13.31 5.86
C TRP A 24 27.38 -12.20 6.75
N LYS A 25 26.94 -12.15 8.00
CA LYS A 25 27.43 -11.17 8.99
C LYS A 25 28.92 -11.41 9.34
N ALA A 26 29.34 -12.66 9.49
CA ALA A 26 30.74 -12.98 9.75
C ALA A 26 31.65 -12.64 8.56
N ILE A 27 31.21 -12.92 7.34
CA ILE A 27 31.93 -12.59 6.09
C ILE A 27 32.02 -11.06 5.91
N SER A 28 30.94 -10.32 6.16
CA SER A 28 30.89 -8.86 6.03
C SER A 28 31.83 -8.17 7.05
N VAL A 29 31.86 -8.63 8.29
CA VAL A 29 32.78 -8.13 9.31
C VAL A 29 34.23 -8.41 8.93
N TYR A 30 34.53 -9.61 8.42
CA TYR A 30 35.87 -9.99 7.99
C TYR A 30 36.38 -9.10 6.84
N LEU A 31 35.55 -8.88 5.82
CA LEU A 31 35.90 -8.05 4.67
C LEU A 31 35.76 -6.54 4.94
N LYS A 32 35.30 -6.14 6.12
CA LYS A 32 35.00 -4.74 6.51
C LYS A 32 34.08 -4.03 5.51
N ARG A 33 32.99 -4.68 5.12
CA ARG A 33 32.01 -4.19 4.16
C ARG A 33 30.59 -4.58 4.62
N ASP A 34 29.59 -3.87 4.11
CA ASP A 34 28.17 -4.20 4.40
C ASP A 34 27.78 -5.55 3.81
N VAL A 35 26.80 -6.20 4.46
CA VAL A 35 26.25 -7.47 4.00
C VAL A 35 25.74 -7.40 2.57
N SER A 36 25.06 -6.30 2.20
CA SER A 36 24.55 -6.07 0.85
C SER A 36 25.66 -5.98 -0.22
N THR A 37 26.79 -5.36 0.11
CA THR A 37 27.99 -5.28 -0.74
C THR A 37 28.62 -6.66 -0.94
N VAL A 38 28.74 -7.44 0.13
CA VAL A 38 29.30 -8.80 0.10
C VAL A 38 28.42 -9.74 -0.71
N GLN A 39 27.10 -9.67 -0.56
CA GLN A 39 26.13 -10.43 -1.37
C GLN A 39 26.16 -10.05 -2.86
N ARG A 40 26.36 -8.76 -3.17
CA ARG A 40 26.55 -8.31 -4.55
C ARG A 40 27.82 -8.88 -5.16
N TRP A 41 28.92 -8.94 -4.43
CA TRP A 41 30.18 -9.53 -4.89
C TRP A 41 30.07 -11.03 -5.14
N GLU A 42 29.36 -11.77 -4.26
CA GLU A 42 29.06 -13.19 -4.51
C GLU A 42 28.29 -13.35 -5.83
N LYS A 43 27.24 -12.54 -6.04
CA LYS A 43 26.32 -12.66 -7.16
C LYS A 43 26.91 -12.21 -8.49
N HIS A 44 27.73 -11.17 -8.50
CA HIS A 44 28.19 -10.51 -9.74
C HIS A 44 29.69 -10.59 -9.99
N GLU A 45 30.48 -10.89 -8.99
CA GLU A 45 31.94 -10.84 -9.06
C GLU A 45 32.59 -12.15 -8.63
N GLY A 46 31.81 -13.21 -8.47
CA GLY A 46 32.29 -14.58 -8.22
C GLY A 46 33.02 -14.73 -6.88
N MET A 47 32.66 -13.95 -5.85
CA MET A 47 33.23 -14.14 -4.51
C MET A 47 32.88 -15.52 -3.96
N PRO A 48 33.85 -16.32 -3.44
CA PRO A 48 33.61 -17.67 -3.00
C PRO A 48 32.78 -17.72 -1.70
N VAL A 49 31.52 -18.11 -1.84
CA VAL A 49 30.59 -18.36 -0.75
C VAL A 49 29.89 -19.69 -0.96
N HIS A 50 29.90 -20.53 0.07
CA HIS A 50 29.33 -21.86 0.06
C HIS A 50 27.99 -21.91 0.79
N ARG A 51 27.15 -22.89 0.46
CA ARG A 51 25.82 -23.07 1.04
C ARG A 51 25.67 -24.47 1.63
N HIS A 52 25.18 -24.56 2.86
CA HIS A 52 24.77 -25.84 3.43
C HIS A 52 23.40 -26.23 2.86
N LEU A 53 23.32 -27.40 2.23
CA LEU A 53 22.06 -28.02 1.82
C LEU A 53 21.38 -28.67 3.02
N HIS A 54 20.55 -27.91 3.74
CA HIS A 54 19.66 -28.45 4.77
C HIS A 54 18.19 -28.13 4.41
N ALA A 55 17.31 -29.09 4.69
CA ALA A 55 15.90 -29.09 4.25
C ALA A 55 15.01 -27.95 4.78
N LYS A 56 15.49 -27.02 5.62
CA LYS A 56 14.65 -25.93 6.17
C LYS A 56 15.23 -24.51 6.24
N ARG A 57 16.56 -24.30 6.07
CA ARG A 57 17.17 -22.94 5.90
C ARG A 57 18.58 -23.12 5.35
N GLY A 58 18.88 -22.60 4.17
CA GLY A 58 20.23 -22.56 3.62
C GLY A 58 21.10 -21.57 4.42
N SER A 59 21.98 -22.07 5.30
CA SER A 59 23.03 -21.27 5.90
C SER A 59 24.20 -21.14 4.92
N VAL A 60 24.82 -19.96 4.91
CA VAL A 60 25.99 -19.66 4.07
C VAL A 60 27.26 -19.67 4.90
N TYR A 61 28.38 -20.06 4.28
CA TYR A 61 29.69 -19.97 4.90
C TYR A 61 30.74 -19.65 3.83
N GLY A 62 31.87 -19.11 4.27
CA GLY A 62 33.05 -18.84 3.46
C GLY A 62 34.31 -19.15 4.26
N TYR A 63 35.42 -19.46 3.55
CA TYR A 63 36.72 -19.62 4.18
C TYR A 63 37.53 -18.35 4.02
N ARG A 64 38.20 -17.87 5.09
CA ARG A 64 39.03 -16.66 5.07
C ARG A 64 40.09 -16.73 3.97
N SER A 65 40.76 -17.87 3.86
CA SER A 65 41.78 -18.15 2.85
C SER A 65 41.26 -18.00 1.40
N GLU A 66 40.04 -18.47 1.12
CA GLU A 66 39.41 -18.32 -0.20
C GLU A 66 39.02 -16.85 -0.47
N LEU A 67 38.49 -16.16 0.54
CA LEU A 67 38.12 -14.75 0.45
C LEU A 67 39.36 -13.85 0.23
N ASP A 68 40.48 -14.14 0.91
CA ASP A 68 41.73 -13.41 0.75
C ASP A 68 42.34 -13.63 -0.63
N ALA A 69 42.32 -14.87 -1.13
CA ALA A 69 42.79 -15.19 -2.49
C ALA A 69 41.96 -14.49 -3.56
N TRP A 70 40.62 -14.48 -3.40
CA TRP A 70 39.72 -13.73 -4.30
C TRP A 70 39.98 -12.23 -4.25
N TRP A 71 40.18 -11.65 -3.05
CA TRP A 71 40.48 -10.23 -2.87
C TRP A 71 41.81 -9.82 -3.50
N ALA A 72 42.86 -10.64 -3.36
CA ALA A 72 44.15 -10.42 -3.97
C ALA A 72 44.06 -10.49 -5.51
N GLY A 73 43.31 -11.45 -6.06
CA GLY A 73 43.09 -11.54 -7.52
C GLY A 73 42.32 -10.35 -8.08
N ARG A 74 41.38 -9.79 -7.34
CA ARG A 74 40.62 -8.60 -7.71
C ARG A 74 41.49 -7.34 -7.75
N ALA A 75 42.40 -7.17 -6.80
CA ALA A 75 43.36 -6.05 -6.77
C ALA A 75 44.25 -6.05 -8.03
N ALA A 76 44.76 -7.22 -8.42
CA ALA A 76 45.54 -7.38 -9.63
C ALA A 76 44.76 -7.05 -10.94
N HIS A 77 43.47 -7.33 -10.98
CA HIS A 77 42.62 -7.05 -12.14
C HIS A 77 42.26 -5.56 -12.27
N LEU A 78 42.14 -4.84 -11.15
CA LEU A 78 41.91 -3.39 -11.13
C LEU A 78 43.17 -2.60 -11.49
N ASP A 79 44.36 -3.09 -11.13
CA ASP A 79 45.64 -2.49 -11.55
C ASP A 79 45.93 -2.73 -13.04
N ALA A 80 45.47 -3.81 -13.64
CA ALA A 80 45.60 -4.11 -15.08
C ALA A 80 44.70 -3.24 -15.98
N GLN A 81 43.68 -2.58 -15.43
CA GLN A 81 42.74 -1.70 -16.13
C GLN A 81 43.14 -0.21 -16.10
N LYS A 82 44.29 0.14 -15.51
CA LYS A 82 44.79 1.51 -15.51
C LYS A 82 45.48 1.79 -16.85
N PRO A 83 45.08 2.81 -17.64
CA PRO A 83 45.74 3.12 -18.90
C PRO A 83 47.21 3.56 -18.67
N PRO A 84 48.15 3.16 -19.53
CA PRO A 84 49.55 3.47 -19.33
C PRO A 84 49.82 4.97 -19.47
N ALA A 85 50.56 5.52 -18.53
CA ALA A 85 51.09 6.89 -18.59
C ALA A 85 52.03 7.03 -19.76
N THR A 86 51.67 7.88 -20.70
CA THR A 86 52.49 8.24 -21.87
C THR A 86 53.75 8.94 -21.41
N ALA A 87 54.88 8.32 -21.69
CA ALA A 87 56.21 8.89 -21.52
C ALA A 87 56.45 9.96 -22.61
N THR A 88 56.86 11.13 -22.17
CA THR A 88 57.37 12.22 -22.98
C THR A 88 58.74 11.85 -23.54
N ASN A 89 58.90 11.89 -24.84
CA ASN A 89 60.21 12.02 -25.47
C ASN A 89 60.33 13.34 -26.22
N SER A 90 61.37 14.05 -25.83
CA SER A 90 61.87 15.30 -26.32
C SER A 90 62.64 15.12 -27.65
N ALA A 91 62.41 15.97 -28.59
CA ALA A 91 63.50 16.43 -29.52
C ALA A 91 63.15 17.75 -30.26
N ALA A 92 64.04 18.61 -30.16
CA ALA A 92 64.19 19.99 -30.64
C ALA A 92 63.92 20.26 -32.11
N HIS A 93 63.43 21.45 -32.43
CA HIS A 93 64.19 22.50 -33.22
C HIS A 93 63.32 23.76 -33.39
N ALA A 94 63.91 24.92 -33.02
CA ALA A 94 63.42 26.26 -33.29
C ALA A 94 63.89 26.70 -34.76
N PRO A 95 63.55 27.89 -35.33
CA PRO A 95 63.22 29.14 -34.64
C PRO A 95 62.17 30.09 -35.31
N ALA A 96 61.87 31.14 -34.57
CA ALA A 96 61.62 32.54 -34.91
C ALA A 96 60.32 32.98 -35.61
N GLY A 97 59.65 33.89 -34.91
CA GLY A 97 58.64 34.79 -35.43
C GLY A 97 58.03 35.66 -34.32
N ARG A 98 58.63 36.82 -34.05
CA ARG A 98 58.11 37.82 -33.09
C ARG A 98 56.89 38.50 -33.67
N LEU A 99 55.83 38.57 -32.89
CA LEU A 99 54.87 39.69 -32.90
C LEU A 99 54.30 39.92 -31.50
N ARG A 100 54.46 41.16 -31.02
CA ARG A 100 54.05 41.73 -29.78
C ARG A 100 52.50 41.85 -29.76
N GLY A 101 51.83 41.33 -28.70
CA GLY A 101 50.49 41.68 -28.40
C GLY A 101 50.25 41.64 -26.88
N ARG A 102 50.31 42.81 -26.24
CA ARG A 102 50.15 43.01 -24.77
C ARG A 102 48.73 42.76 -24.26
N TRP A 103 47.88 42.10 -25.02
CA TRP A 103 46.46 41.86 -24.67
C TRP A 103 46.13 40.44 -24.23
N SER A 104 47.07 39.51 -24.30
CA SER A 104 46.85 38.10 -24.00
C SER A 104 46.85 37.76 -22.51
N TRP A 105 47.50 38.59 -21.68
CA TRP A 105 47.56 38.33 -20.21
C TRP A 105 46.29 38.71 -19.47
N ALA A 106 45.54 39.71 -19.92
CA ALA A 106 44.27 40.10 -19.33
C ALA A 106 43.15 39.08 -19.60
N ALA A 107 43.16 38.46 -20.80
CA ALA A 107 42.23 37.41 -21.16
C ALA A 107 42.50 36.08 -20.41
N LEU A 108 43.78 35.73 -20.19
CA LEU A 108 44.18 34.58 -19.40
C LEU A 108 43.92 34.76 -17.90
N ALA A 109 44.13 35.97 -17.38
CA ALA A 109 43.78 36.32 -15.99
C ALA A 109 42.25 36.33 -15.76
N GLY A 110 41.47 36.82 -16.73
CA GLY A 110 40.00 36.77 -16.68
C GLY A 110 39.45 35.32 -16.74
N ALA A 111 40.02 34.49 -17.62
CA ALA A 111 39.64 33.08 -17.70
C ALA A 111 40.06 32.30 -16.44
N ALA A 112 41.25 32.58 -15.88
CA ALA A 112 41.69 31.95 -14.63
C ALA A 112 40.85 32.40 -13.42
N LEU A 113 40.40 33.68 -13.37
CA LEU A 113 39.47 34.15 -12.34
C LEU A 113 38.07 33.56 -12.50
N LEU A 114 37.59 33.35 -13.71
CA LEU A 114 36.33 32.70 -14.00
C LEU A 114 36.38 31.20 -13.63
N VAL A 115 37.45 30.51 -13.96
CA VAL A 115 37.68 29.12 -13.54
C VAL A 115 37.84 29.04 -12.01
N ALA A 116 38.58 29.96 -11.39
CA ALA A 116 38.74 29.99 -9.95
C ALA A 116 37.43 30.31 -9.23
N SER A 117 36.60 31.22 -9.78
CA SER A 117 35.25 31.48 -9.21
C SER A 117 34.28 30.32 -9.43
N VAL A 118 34.34 29.62 -10.56
CA VAL A 118 33.55 28.39 -10.80
C VAL A 118 34.04 27.26 -9.88
N VAL A 119 35.33 27.08 -9.71
CA VAL A 119 35.91 26.09 -8.78
C VAL A 119 35.66 26.48 -7.34
N ALA A 120 35.73 27.75 -6.97
CA ALA A 120 35.34 28.23 -5.62
C ALA A 120 33.85 28.09 -5.38
N ALA A 121 33.00 28.37 -6.37
CA ALA A 121 31.55 28.10 -6.28
C ALA A 121 31.26 26.60 -6.23
N TRP A 122 32.02 25.76 -6.89
CA TRP A 122 31.91 24.31 -6.84
C TRP A 122 32.46 23.72 -5.54
N LEU A 123 33.55 24.27 -4.99
CA LEU A 123 34.13 23.93 -3.69
C LEU A 123 33.35 24.51 -2.50
N SER A 124 32.67 25.64 -2.71
CA SER A 124 31.77 26.25 -1.70
C SER A 124 30.31 25.82 -1.85
N SER A 125 29.98 25.05 -2.91
CA SER A 125 28.75 24.25 -2.89
C SER A 125 28.91 23.23 -1.78
N PRO A 126 27.99 23.17 -0.80
CA PRO A 126 28.06 22.12 0.22
C PRO A 126 28.02 20.78 -0.48
N ALA A 127 29.19 20.13 -0.56
CA ALA A 127 29.31 18.80 -1.12
C ALA A 127 28.49 17.85 -0.27
N GLY A 128 27.39 17.31 -0.85
CA GLY A 128 26.81 16.05 -0.42
C GLY A 128 26.26 16.00 1.00
N GLY A 129 25.23 16.81 1.29
CA GLY A 129 24.50 16.69 2.54
C GLY A 129 22.99 16.50 2.38
N ASP A 130 22.46 16.52 1.16
CA ASP A 130 21.04 16.78 0.95
C ASP A 130 20.18 15.56 0.51
N ASP A 131 20.79 14.38 0.36
CA ASP A 131 20.08 13.10 0.24
C ASP A 131 20.01 12.31 1.58
N ALA A 132 20.35 12.97 2.68
CA ALA A 132 20.32 12.34 3.99
C ALA A 132 18.88 11.95 4.36
N ASN A 133 18.70 10.69 4.77
CA ASN A 133 17.44 10.24 5.31
C ASN A 133 17.15 10.97 6.63
N PRO A 134 16.09 11.80 6.74
CA PRO A 134 15.82 12.58 7.95
C PRO A 134 15.47 11.72 9.17
N LEU A 135 15.26 10.41 8.99
CA LEU A 135 14.99 9.43 10.04
C LEU A 135 16.14 8.43 10.25
N ALA A 136 17.33 8.68 9.63
CA ALA A 136 18.45 7.72 9.69
C ALA A 136 18.97 7.47 11.10
N GLU A 137 18.93 8.49 11.95
CA GLU A 137 19.41 8.44 13.35
C GLU A 137 18.25 8.34 14.36
N ALA A 138 17.00 8.24 13.88
CA ALA A 138 15.85 8.12 14.76
C ALA A 138 15.79 6.75 15.45
N ALA A 139 15.41 6.73 16.71
CA ALA A 139 15.11 5.49 17.44
C ALA A 139 13.66 5.05 17.12
N PHE A 140 13.50 3.77 16.80
CA PHE A 140 12.19 3.14 16.59
C PHE A 140 11.84 2.31 17.83
N LEU A 141 10.85 2.75 18.58
CA LEU A 141 10.45 2.16 19.85
C LEU A 141 9.00 1.67 19.75
N PRO A 142 8.71 0.38 20.01
CA PRO A 142 7.32 -0.08 20.04
C PRO A 142 6.59 0.66 21.17
N LEU A 143 5.40 1.21 20.87
CA LEU A 143 4.49 1.76 21.86
C LEU A 143 3.45 0.73 22.28
N THR A 144 3.01 -0.13 21.35
CA THR A 144 2.06 -1.21 21.62
C THR A 144 2.64 -2.56 21.19
N GLU A 145 2.20 -3.61 21.86
CA GLU A 145 2.43 -5.02 21.52
C GLU A 145 1.15 -5.77 21.93
N PHE A 146 0.00 -5.33 21.43
CA PHE A 146 -1.27 -5.94 21.79
C PHE A 146 -1.65 -7.06 20.83
N ASP A 147 -2.46 -8.00 21.32
CA ASP A 147 -3.24 -8.85 20.43
C ASP A 147 -4.36 -8.00 19.85
N GLY A 148 -4.38 -7.80 18.54
CA GLY A 148 -5.37 -6.98 17.85
C GLY A 148 -4.79 -6.10 16.75
N VAL A 149 -5.59 -5.12 16.36
CA VAL A 149 -5.25 -4.20 15.28
C VAL A 149 -5.21 -2.78 15.82
N GLU A 150 -4.08 -2.08 15.67
CA GLU A 150 -3.95 -0.66 15.96
C GLU A 150 -3.89 0.14 14.64
N GLN A 151 -4.69 1.22 14.56
CA GLN A 151 -4.73 2.08 13.38
C GLN A 151 -4.96 3.54 13.74
N GLY A 152 -4.86 4.43 12.75
CA GLY A 152 -5.29 5.81 12.86
C GLY A 152 -4.58 6.59 13.96
N VAL A 153 -3.24 6.53 14.01
CA VAL A 153 -2.46 7.20 15.07
C VAL A 153 -2.53 8.73 15.01
N ALA A 154 -2.48 9.34 16.19
CA ALA A 154 -2.26 10.77 16.40
C ALA A 154 -1.26 11.00 17.53
N ILE A 155 -0.57 12.15 17.51
CA ILE A 155 0.34 12.60 18.57
C ILE A 155 0.01 14.04 18.95
N SER A 156 0.10 14.37 20.25
CA SER A 156 -0.07 15.74 20.72
C SER A 156 1.06 16.64 20.19
N ARG A 157 0.79 17.95 20.07
CA ARG A 157 1.78 18.91 19.53
C ARG A 157 3.10 18.91 20.29
N ASP A 158 3.04 18.73 21.62
CA ASP A 158 4.22 18.64 22.49
C ASP A 158 4.92 17.28 22.48
N GLY A 159 4.39 16.32 21.72
CA GLY A 159 4.95 14.97 21.59
C GLY A 159 4.84 14.10 22.84
N ARG A 160 3.95 14.43 23.79
CA ARG A 160 3.83 13.68 25.06
C ARG A 160 2.73 12.64 25.07
N LEU A 161 1.66 12.86 24.33
CA LEU A 161 0.51 11.97 24.27
C LEU A 161 0.42 11.35 22.87
N ALA A 162 0.11 10.07 22.79
CA ALA A 162 -0.25 9.38 21.57
C ALA A 162 -1.66 8.82 21.70
N ALA A 163 -2.46 8.93 20.65
CA ALA A 163 -3.78 8.31 20.55
C ALA A 163 -3.82 7.40 19.31
N PHE A 164 -4.59 6.34 19.38
CA PHE A 164 -4.76 5.37 18.31
C PHE A 164 -6.12 4.66 18.45
N LEU A 165 -6.59 4.08 17.36
CA LEU A 165 -7.71 3.16 17.36
C LEU A 165 -7.19 1.75 17.62
N SER A 166 -7.87 0.98 18.48
CA SER A 166 -7.61 -0.44 18.67
C SER A 166 -8.90 -1.22 18.91
N ASP A 167 -8.95 -2.44 18.38
CA ASP A 167 -10.06 -3.38 18.56
C ASP A 167 -9.80 -4.42 19.66
N ARG A 168 -8.75 -4.24 20.46
CA ARG A 168 -8.28 -5.17 21.49
C ARG A 168 -9.34 -5.61 22.49
N ASP A 169 -10.34 -4.77 22.76
CA ASP A 169 -11.46 -5.07 23.66
C ASP A 169 -12.71 -5.59 22.91
N GLY A 170 -12.56 -5.98 21.64
CA GLY A 170 -13.63 -6.53 20.80
C GLY A 170 -14.50 -5.49 20.09
N SER A 171 -14.17 -4.19 20.22
CA SER A 171 -14.75 -3.10 19.44
C SER A 171 -13.68 -2.06 19.15
N TRP A 172 -13.85 -1.34 18.02
CA TRP A 172 -12.98 -0.21 17.72
C TRP A 172 -13.18 0.91 18.73
N ASP A 173 -12.12 1.21 19.49
CA ASP A 173 -12.12 2.25 20.51
C ASP A 173 -10.95 3.21 20.34
N ILE A 174 -11.12 4.43 20.87
CA ILE A 174 -10.06 5.43 20.95
C ILE A 174 -9.24 5.17 22.20
N TRP A 175 -7.98 4.84 22.02
CA TRP A 175 -7.02 4.64 23.10
C TRP A 175 -6.03 5.79 23.15
N ILE A 176 -5.58 6.12 24.37
CA ILE A 176 -4.57 7.15 24.60
C ILE A 176 -3.50 6.61 25.55
N THR A 177 -2.26 7.05 25.34
CA THR A 177 -1.14 6.80 26.23
C THR A 177 -0.30 8.07 26.40
N GLN A 178 0.27 8.25 27.57
CA GLN A 178 1.39 9.17 27.78
C GLN A 178 2.67 8.43 27.37
N ILE A 179 3.38 8.94 26.38
CA ILE A 179 4.58 8.32 25.83
C ILE A 179 5.63 8.09 26.94
N GLY A 180 6.09 6.86 27.06
CA GLY A 180 7.09 6.44 28.06
C GLY A 180 6.54 5.92 29.39
N THR A 181 5.23 5.90 29.60
CA THR A 181 4.64 5.37 30.85
C THR A 181 4.25 3.89 30.75
N GLY A 182 3.91 3.40 29.55
CA GLY A 182 3.35 2.07 29.35
C GLY A 182 1.89 1.92 29.82
N GLU A 183 1.24 3.02 30.21
CA GLU A 183 -0.17 3.05 30.63
C GLU A 183 -1.07 3.44 29.46
N PHE A 184 -2.20 2.74 29.30
CA PHE A 184 -3.16 2.94 28.22
C PHE A 184 -4.57 3.12 28.76
N HIS A 185 -5.30 4.10 28.23
CA HIS A 185 -6.66 4.39 28.65
C HIS A 185 -7.61 4.38 27.44
N ASN A 186 -8.70 3.61 27.57
CA ASN A 186 -9.79 3.61 26.59
C ASN A 186 -10.66 4.84 26.81
N LEU A 187 -10.74 5.75 25.84
CA LEU A 187 -11.50 6.99 25.94
C LEU A 187 -12.96 6.82 25.49
N SER A 188 -13.26 5.90 24.58
CA SER A 188 -14.60 5.77 23.97
C SER A 188 -15.47 4.68 24.61
N LEU A 189 -14.87 3.64 25.20
CA LEU A 189 -15.54 2.56 25.93
C LEU A 189 -16.71 1.92 25.15
N GLY A 190 -16.52 1.62 23.87
CA GLY A 190 -17.53 1.04 22.97
C GLY A 190 -18.70 1.99 22.61
N ARG A 191 -18.59 3.30 22.89
CA ARG A 191 -19.67 4.28 22.71
C ARG A 191 -19.56 5.12 21.44
N ALA A 192 -18.48 4.98 20.69
CA ALA A 192 -18.16 5.90 19.61
C ALA A 192 -18.80 5.57 18.26
N GLY A 193 -19.48 4.44 18.12
CA GLY A 193 -19.97 3.98 16.83
C GLY A 193 -18.83 3.55 15.90
N SER A 194 -19.00 3.71 14.59
CA SER A 194 -17.96 3.40 13.62
C SER A 194 -16.86 4.46 13.61
N LEU A 195 -15.64 4.08 13.96
CA LEU A 195 -14.49 4.97 14.10
C LEU A 195 -13.46 4.83 12.96
N LEU A 196 -13.49 3.73 12.20
CA LEU A 196 -12.45 3.43 11.23
C LEU A 196 -12.85 3.82 9.82
N ASN A 197 -12.02 4.63 9.20
CA ASN A 197 -12.02 4.89 7.76
C ASN A 197 -10.57 5.02 7.27
N GLN A 198 -10.12 4.08 6.46
CA GLN A 198 -8.74 4.02 5.95
C GLN A 198 -8.40 5.11 4.94
N GLU A 199 -9.36 5.90 4.49
CA GLU A 199 -9.18 6.94 3.48
C GLU A 199 -9.09 8.35 4.05
N VAL A 200 -9.25 8.51 5.38
CA VAL A 200 -9.15 9.79 6.08
C VAL A 200 -8.26 9.68 7.31
N ARG A 201 -7.84 10.81 7.85
CA ARG A 201 -7.19 10.86 9.17
C ARG A 201 -8.24 10.61 10.24
N ASN A 202 -8.18 9.45 10.88
CA ASN A 202 -9.18 9.05 11.85
C ASN A 202 -9.10 9.83 13.16
N LEU A 203 -7.89 10.18 13.61
CA LEU A 203 -7.66 10.84 14.90
C LEU A 203 -6.80 12.09 14.75
N GLY A 204 -6.99 13.04 15.69
CA GLY A 204 -6.18 14.24 15.86
C GLY A 204 -6.22 14.72 17.30
N PHE A 205 -5.32 15.67 17.65
CA PHE A 205 -5.33 16.37 18.94
C PHE A 205 -5.68 17.84 18.75
N SER A 206 -6.41 18.43 19.72
CA SER A 206 -6.50 19.89 19.80
C SER A 206 -5.11 20.51 20.05
N PRO A 207 -4.90 21.79 19.69
CA PRO A 207 -3.59 22.44 19.82
C PRO A 207 -2.99 22.38 21.23
N ASP A 208 -3.83 22.45 22.25
CA ASP A 208 -3.47 22.37 23.68
C ASP A 208 -3.37 20.91 24.22
N GLY A 209 -3.66 19.91 23.38
CA GLY A 209 -3.65 18.50 23.75
C GLY A 209 -4.81 18.07 24.67
N SER A 210 -5.78 18.96 24.96
CA SER A 210 -6.87 18.67 25.89
C SER A 210 -7.96 17.77 25.30
N LEU A 211 -8.09 17.75 23.97
CA LEU A 211 -9.09 16.96 23.25
C LEU A 211 -8.41 16.00 22.24
N VAL A 212 -8.96 14.79 22.13
CA VAL A 212 -8.74 13.90 21.00
C VAL A 212 -9.95 14.04 20.08
N THR A 213 -9.74 14.37 18.81
CA THR A 213 -10.77 14.39 17.78
C THR A 213 -10.76 13.09 17.00
N ALA A 214 -11.96 12.65 16.60
CA ALA A 214 -12.14 11.41 15.87
C ALA A 214 -13.14 11.57 14.73
N TRP A 215 -12.84 10.98 13.58
CA TRP A 215 -13.86 10.66 12.60
C TRP A 215 -14.81 9.61 13.19
N ALA A 216 -16.11 9.87 13.16
CA ALA A 216 -17.06 8.86 13.58
C ALA A 216 -18.39 8.97 12.82
N ARG A 217 -19.02 7.79 12.65
CA ARG A 217 -20.40 7.71 12.19
C ARG A 217 -21.33 7.56 13.39
N ALA A 218 -22.35 8.41 13.47
CA ALA A 218 -23.26 8.44 14.60
C ALA A 218 -23.90 7.06 14.87
N PRO A 219 -23.96 6.58 16.13
CA PRO A 219 -24.65 5.34 16.47
C PRO A 219 -26.15 5.45 16.15
N GLY A 220 -26.74 4.44 15.52
CA GLY A 220 -28.18 4.33 15.33
C GLY A 220 -28.81 5.23 14.25
N ALA A 221 -28.02 5.95 13.46
CA ALA A 221 -28.51 6.62 12.27
C ALA A 221 -28.85 5.54 11.21
N GLY A 222 -30.13 5.19 11.09
CA GLY A 222 -30.63 4.27 10.05
C GLY A 222 -30.45 4.76 8.61
N VAL A 223 -29.70 5.85 8.41
CA VAL A 223 -29.29 6.39 7.15
C VAL A 223 -27.77 6.15 7.02
N PRO A 224 -27.31 5.32 6.09
CA PRO A 224 -25.89 5.25 5.77
C PRO A 224 -25.42 6.64 5.34
N GLY A 225 -24.56 7.31 6.12
CA GLY A 225 -23.91 8.49 5.60
C GLY A 225 -23.69 9.72 6.48
N ALA A 226 -24.34 9.86 7.62
CA ALA A 226 -24.02 10.99 8.50
C ALA A 226 -22.70 10.73 9.22
N ILE A 227 -21.62 11.34 8.73
CA ILE A 227 -20.32 11.39 9.38
C ILE A 227 -20.13 12.75 10.02
N ASP A 228 -19.44 12.76 11.14
CA ASP A 228 -19.07 13.97 11.88
C ASP A 228 -17.65 13.81 12.43
N VAL A 229 -17.01 14.93 12.71
CA VAL A 229 -15.86 14.92 13.62
C VAL A 229 -16.41 15.01 15.05
N TRP A 230 -15.99 14.09 15.88
CA TRP A 230 -16.27 14.03 17.30
C TRP A 230 -15.03 14.39 18.11
N ALA A 231 -15.23 14.80 19.36
CA ALA A 231 -14.13 15.07 20.29
C ALA A 231 -14.41 14.44 21.65
N VAL A 232 -13.36 13.93 22.29
CA VAL A 232 -13.37 13.42 23.66
C VAL A 232 -12.22 14.06 24.43
N PRO A 233 -12.41 14.46 25.72
CA PRO A 233 -11.30 14.94 26.52
C PRO A 233 -10.19 13.91 26.67
N ALA A 234 -8.92 14.31 26.52
CA ALA A 234 -7.76 13.43 26.62
C ALA A 234 -7.64 12.75 27.99
N MET A 235 -8.22 13.32 29.03
CA MET A 235 -8.29 12.74 30.38
C MET A 235 -9.56 11.90 30.62
N GLY A 236 -10.29 11.56 29.55
CA GLY A 236 -11.56 10.85 29.64
C GLY A 236 -12.76 11.79 29.80
N GLY A 237 -13.95 11.29 29.45
CA GLY A 237 -15.18 12.06 29.52
C GLY A 237 -16.19 11.68 28.43
N ALA A 238 -17.17 12.56 28.20
CA ALA A 238 -18.18 12.30 27.18
C ALA A 238 -17.66 12.64 25.79
N LEU A 239 -17.87 11.73 24.86
CA LEU A 239 -17.68 11.96 23.43
C LEU A 239 -18.75 12.96 22.95
N ARG A 240 -18.34 14.03 22.27
CA ARG A 240 -19.21 15.11 21.80
C ARG A 240 -18.99 15.37 20.32
N ARG A 241 -20.06 15.70 19.62
CA ARG A 241 -20.01 16.17 18.24
C ARG A 241 -19.21 17.46 18.18
N TYR A 242 -18.18 17.51 17.33
CA TYR A 242 -17.25 18.63 17.27
C TYR A 242 -17.43 19.46 15.99
N ILE A 243 -17.33 18.85 14.80
CA ILE A 243 -17.67 19.50 13.52
C ILE A 243 -18.76 18.66 12.84
N PRO A 244 -20.00 19.19 12.81
CA PRO A 244 -21.09 18.52 12.12
C PRO A 244 -20.84 18.39 10.61
N GLY A 245 -20.99 17.18 10.06
CA GLY A 245 -20.76 16.90 8.65
C GLY A 245 -19.28 16.94 8.21
N GLY A 246 -18.34 17.18 9.13
CA GLY A 246 -16.91 17.12 8.84
C GLY A 246 -16.41 15.69 8.78
N ALA A 247 -15.47 15.42 7.84
CA ALA A 247 -14.85 14.10 7.73
C ALA A 247 -13.50 14.04 8.46
N GLU A 248 -12.67 15.06 8.35
CA GLU A 248 -11.38 15.15 9.04
C GLU A 248 -10.98 16.62 9.16
N LEU A 249 -10.05 16.90 10.05
CA LEU A 249 -9.59 18.27 10.31
C LEU A 249 -8.10 18.34 10.64
N ASP A 250 -7.55 19.56 10.52
CA ASP A 250 -6.27 19.96 11.10
C ASP A 250 -6.31 21.39 11.58
N TRP A 251 -5.48 21.75 12.58
CA TRP A 251 -5.36 23.11 13.12
C TRP A 251 -4.16 23.84 12.56
N SER A 252 -4.34 25.14 12.31
CA SER A 252 -3.21 26.05 12.02
C SER A 252 -2.14 25.99 13.11
N SER A 253 -0.90 26.36 12.79
CA SER A 253 0.21 26.26 13.73
C SER A 253 0.01 27.13 14.97
N ASP A 254 -0.67 28.28 14.82
CA ASP A 254 -1.07 29.15 15.91
C ASP A 254 -2.29 28.65 16.71
N GLY A 255 -2.95 27.58 16.25
CA GLY A 255 -4.11 26.96 16.90
C GLY A 255 -5.42 27.75 16.77
N THR A 256 -5.45 28.83 15.97
CA THR A 256 -6.61 29.73 15.86
C THR A 256 -7.58 29.40 14.74
N ARG A 257 -7.17 28.57 13.78
CA ARG A 257 -7.97 28.17 12.61
C ARG A 257 -7.99 26.67 12.44
N ILE A 258 -9.09 26.19 11.89
CA ILE A 258 -9.31 24.78 11.56
C ILE A 258 -9.54 24.69 10.06
N VAL A 259 -8.81 23.80 9.39
CA VAL A 259 -9.17 23.31 8.05
C VAL A 259 -9.89 21.99 8.20
N TYR A 260 -10.98 21.78 7.47
CA TYR A 260 -11.70 20.51 7.42
C TYR A 260 -12.32 20.31 6.04
N HIS A 261 -12.65 19.08 5.68
CA HIS A 261 -13.46 18.80 4.51
C HIS A 261 -14.76 18.10 4.89
N THR A 262 -15.73 18.17 4.01
CA THR A 262 -17.01 17.48 4.14
C THR A 262 -17.17 16.48 3.00
N PRO A 263 -17.85 15.33 3.22
CA PRO A 263 -18.16 14.42 2.13
C PRO A 263 -19.13 15.09 1.16
N GLY A 264 -18.85 14.96 -0.12
CA GLY A 264 -19.69 15.54 -1.17
C GLY A 264 -18.99 15.50 -2.52
N PRO A 265 -19.62 16.04 -3.58
CA PRO A 265 -18.95 16.12 -4.87
C PRO A 265 -17.67 16.96 -4.77
N GLY A 266 -16.51 16.30 -5.02
CA GLY A 266 -15.20 16.96 -4.97
C GLY A 266 -14.67 17.26 -3.57
N ASP A 267 -15.25 16.67 -2.53
CA ASP A 267 -14.87 16.82 -1.11
C ASP A 267 -14.45 18.27 -0.75
N PRO A 268 -15.40 19.19 -0.67
CA PRO A 268 -15.08 20.59 -0.46
C PRO A 268 -14.39 20.82 0.88
N MET A 269 -13.31 21.64 0.87
CA MET A 269 -12.53 22.02 2.03
C MET A 269 -12.92 23.42 2.53
N PHE A 270 -12.96 23.55 3.85
CA PHE A 270 -13.39 24.76 4.55
C PHE A 270 -12.35 25.19 5.58
N VAL A 271 -12.29 26.49 5.87
CA VAL A 271 -11.54 27.05 6.99
C VAL A 271 -12.49 27.80 7.92
N THR A 272 -12.38 27.55 9.21
CA THR A 272 -13.14 28.22 10.28
C THR A 272 -12.25 28.62 11.46
N ALA A 273 -12.65 29.60 12.24
CA ALA A 273 -12.01 29.95 13.51
C ALA A 273 -12.61 29.17 14.71
N SER A 274 -13.77 28.53 14.53
CA SER A 274 -14.46 27.80 15.59
C SER A 274 -15.15 26.58 15.03
N PRO A 275 -15.14 25.43 15.74
CA PRO A 275 -15.86 24.22 15.32
C PRO A 275 -17.39 24.40 15.32
N HIS A 276 -17.90 25.47 15.94
CA HIS A 276 -19.31 25.78 16.04
C HIS A 276 -19.82 26.81 15.01
N GLU A 277 -18.90 27.30 14.16
CA GLU A 277 -19.21 28.25 13.10
C GLU A 277 -19.09 27.60 11.72
N ALA A 278 -19.94 28.03 10.79
CA ALA A 278 -19.83 27.59 9.40
C ALA A 278 -18.50 28.04 8.80
N GLY A 279 -17.72 27.12 8.31
CA GLY A 279 -16.46 27.43 7.65
C GLY A 279 -16.65 28.12 6.30
N ARG A 280 -15.70 28.95 5.93
CA ARG A 280 -15.59 29.49 4.58
C ARG A 280 -15.00 28.42 3.67
N GLN A 281 -15.71 28.06 2.60
CA GLN A 281 -15.16 27.15 1.59
C GLN A 281 -13.95 27.78 0.91
N ILE A 282 -12.84 27.07 0.89
CA ILE A 282 -11.59 27.52 0.27
C ILE A 282 -11.28 26.75 -1.03
N TYR A 283 -11.67 25.48 -1.11
CA TYR A 283 -11.37 24.65 -2.26
C TYR A 283 -12.41 23.53 -2.44
N ALA A 284 -12.63 23.10 -3.67
CA ALA A 284 -13.36 21.89 -4.01
C ALA A 284 -12.78 21.31 -5.31
N SER A 285 -12.63 20.01 -5.38
CA SER A 285 -12.23 19.32 -6.60
C SER A 285 -13.43 19.10 -7.55
N PRO A 286 -13.20 18.81 -8.83
CA PRO A 286 -14.25 18.34 -9.71
C PRO A 286 -14.92 17.07 -9.17
N PRO A 287 -16.21 16.83 -9.49
CA PRO A 287 -16.90 15.60 -9.12
C PRO A 287 -16.13 14.35 -9.57
N GLY A 288 -16.02 13.35 -8.67
CA GLY A 288 -15.24 12.13 -8.89
C GLY A 288 -13.77 12.25 -8.54
N THR A 289 -13.33 13.42 -8.10
CA THR A 289 -12.00 13.64 -7.50
C THR A 289 -12.18 13.97 -6.03
N HIS A 290 -11.38 13.35 -5.17
CA HIS A 290 -11.48 13.46 -3.72
C HIS A 290 -10.34 14.29 -3.15
N ASN A 291 -10.58 14.93 -2.00
CA ASN A 291 -9.59 15.68 -1.21
C ASN A 291 -9.58 15.13 0.21
N HIS A 292 -8.44 14.58 0.62
CA HIS A 292 -8.26 13.96 1.93
C HIS A 292 -6.99 14.45 2.63
N PHE A 293 -6.87 14.21 3.92
CA PHE A 293 -5.69 14.49 4.74
C PHE A 293 -5.23 15.95 4.68
N PRO A 294 -6.12 16.95 4.85
CA PRO A 294 -5.68 18.34 4.90
C PRO A 294 -4.72 18.55 6.07
N VAL A 295 -3.66 19.34 5.86
CA VAL A 295 -2.68 19.72 6.88
C VAL A 295 -2.16 21.13 6.61
N TRP A 296 -2.11 21.96 7.67
CA TRP A 296 -1.55 23.30 7.60
C TRP A 296 -0.02 23.25 7.45
N SER A 297 0.51 24.14 6.63
CA SER A 297 1.96 24.40 6.64
C SER A 297 2.39 25.04 7.97
N PRO A 298 3.65 24.83 8.42
CA PRO A 298 4.14 25.40 9.68
C PRO A 298 4.17 26.93 9.75
N ASP A 299 4.00 27.63 8.62
CA ASP A 299 3.91 29.09 8.50
C ASP A 299 2.46 29.58 8.31
N ASP A 300 1.48 28.67 8.34
CA ASP A 300 0.06 28.93 8.12
C ASP A 300 -0.28 29.61 6.78
N ALA A 301 0.63 29.57 5.81
CA ALA A 301 0.44 30.18 4.50
C ALA A 301 -0.30 29.27 3.52
N HIS A 302 -0.16 27.94 3.68
CA HIS A 302 -0.72 26.95 2.77
C HIS A 302 -1.39 25.80 3.51
N ILE A 303 -2.29 25.13 2.79
CA ILE A 303 -2.89 23.85 3.17
C ILE A 303 -2.41 22.83 2.17
N TYR A 304 -1.78 21.75 2.67
CA TYR A 304 -1.38 20.58 1.90
C TYR A 304 -2.44 19.50 2.06
N PHE A 305 -2.69 18.75 1.03
CA PHE A 305 -3.71 17.70 1.05
C PHE A 305 -3.42 16.63 0.00
N VAL A 306 -4.08 15.51 0.11
CA VAL A 306 -4.03 14.42 -0.87
C VAL A 306 -5.22 14.56 -1.79
N ARG A 307 -5.00 14.54 -3.11
CA ARG A 307 -6.05 14.69 -4.11
C ARG A 307 -5.94 13.63 -5.19
N GLY A 308 -7.09 13.12 -5.63
CA GLY A 308 -7.17 12.18 -6.74
C GLY A 308 -8.41 11.30 -6.71
N THR A 309 -8.30 10.10 -7.27
CA THR A 309 -9.35 9.08 -7.25
C THR A 309 -8.91 7.93 -6.33
N PRO A 310 -9.52 7.79 -5.14
CA PRO A 310 -9.17 6.71 -4.21
C PRO A 310 -9.42 5.32 -4.81
N PRO A 311 -8.72 4.29 -4.30
CA PRO A 311 -7.63 4.39 -3.33
C PRO A 311 -6.24 4.63 -3.96
N ASP A 312 -6.07 4.41 -5.27
CA ASP A 312 -4.76 4.13 -5.89
C ASP A 312 -4.27 5.22 -6.87
N ARG A 313 -5.02 6.31 -7.03
CA ARG A 313 -4.67 7.40 -7.96
C ARG A 313 -4.69 8.75 -7.25
N MET A 314 -3.79 8.89 -6.28
CA MET A 314 -3.71 10.03 -5.38
C MET A 314 -2.32 10.67 -5.41
N ASP A 315 -2.26 11.98 -5.18
CA ASP A 315 -1.03 12.77 -5.13
C ASP A 315 -1.10 13.86 -4.07
N ILE A 316 0.06 14.37 -3.64
CA ILE A 316 0.16 15.54 -2.76
C ILE A 316 -0.07 16.81 -3.56
N TRP A 317 -0.97 17.64 -3.07
CA TRP A 317 -1.30 18.97 -3.57
C TRP A 317 -1.14 20.01 -2.46
N ARG A 318 -1.06 21.27 -2.82
CA ARG A 318 -1.19 22.40 -1.91
C ARG A 318 -2.08 23.48 -2.51
N VAL A 319 -2.65 24.30 -1.62
CA VAL A 319 -3.40 25.51 -1.94
C VAL A 319 -3.04 26.56 -0.92
N ALA A 320 -3.07 27.85 -1.29
CA ALA A 320 -2.91 28.92 -0.29
C ALA A 320 -4.05 28.88 0.75
N ALA A 321 -3.84 29.41 1.94
CA ALA A 321 -4.84 29.41 3.03
C ALA A 321 -6.15 30.13 2.67
N ASP A 322 -6.14 30.98 1.65
CA ASP A 322 -7.32 31.64 1.09
C ASP A 322 -8.03 30.84 -0.01
N GLY A 323 -7.46 29.72 -0.44
CA GLY A 323 -7.98 28.84 -1.49
C GLY A 323 -7.39 29.11 -2.87
N SER A 324 -6.51 30.10 -3.03
CA SER A 324 -5.90 30.42 -4.32
C SER A 324 -4.72 29.51 -4.68
N GLY A 325 -4.39 29.44 -5.96
CA GLY A 325 -3.17 28.82 -6.49
C GLY A 325 -3.00 27.32 -6.20
N PRO A 326 -3.99 26.46 -6.49
CA PRO A 326 -3.83 25.02 -6.29
C PRO A 326 -2.67 24.49 -7.15
N GLN A 327 -1.79 23.69 -6.54
CA GLN A 327 -0.59 23.16 -7.17
C GLN A 327 -0.38 21.69 -6.80
N GLN A 328 -0.17 20.85 -7.81
CA GLN A 328 0.29 19.47 -7.64
C GLN A 328 1.78 19.44 -7.32
N LEU A 329 2.17 18.63 -6.33
CA LEU A 329 3.55 18.54 -5.85
C LEU A 329 4.19 17.18 -6.14
N THR A 330 3.38 16.11 -6.28
CA THR A 330 3.86 14.77 -6.61
C THR A 330 3.09 14.20 -7.80
N HIS A 331 3.65 13.14 -8.41
CA HIS A 331 3.07 12.45 -9.56
C HIS A 331 3.22 10.95 -9.37
N HIS A 332 2.72 10.44 -8.23
CA HIS A 332 2.78 9.01 -7.92
C HIS A 332 1.71 8.21 -8.66
N ASP A 333 0.52 8.82 -8.84
CA ASP A 333 -0.68 8.13 -9.33
C ASP A 333 -0.89 6.79 -8.61
N ALA A 334 -0.73 6.83 -7.27
CA ALA A 334 -0.70 5.68 -6.37
C ALA A 334 -1.51 5.97 -5.11
N ARG A 335 -1.62 5.01 -4.18
CA ARG A 335 -2.19 5.28 -2.86
C ARG A 335 -1.26 6.21 -2.09
N VAL A 336 -1.71 7.42 -1.77
CA VAL A 336 -1.00 8.44 -1.00
C VAL A 336 -1.84 8.84 0.20
N SER A 337 -1.21 9.00 1.39
CA SER A 337 -1.94 9.34 2.62
C SER A 337 -1.02 9.95 3.68
N HIS A 338 -1.61 10.48 4.75
CA HIS A 338 -0.96 10.94 5.99
C HIS A 338 0.24 11.89 5.76
N PRO A 339 0.08 13.01 5.03
CA PRO A 339 1.12 14.03 4.99
C PRO A 339 1.32 14.62 6.38
N VAL A 340 2.59 14.77 6.80
CA VAL A 340 2.99 15.38 8.07
C VAL A 340 4.27 16.19 7.88
N PHE A 341 4.37 17.34 8.54
CA PHE A 341 5.57 18.16 8.50
C PHE A 341 6.60 17.71 9.54
N LEU A 342 7.87 17.60 9.15
CA LEU A 342 9.00 17.56 10.08
C LEU A 342 9.52 18.97 10.41
N ASP A 343 9.50 19.82 9.40
CA ASP A 343 9.91 21.23 9.46
C ASP A 343 9.30 22.00 8.27
N ARG A 344 9.68 23.27 8.09
CA ARG A 344 9.15 24.11 7.01
C ARG A 344 9.51 23.66 5.59
N ARG A 345 10.49 22.75 5.43
CA ARG A 345 10.98 22.28 4.12
C ARG A 345 10.67 20.83 3.86
N THR A 346 10.41 20.06 4.90
CA THR A 346 10.36 18.62 4.84
C THR A 346 8.96 18.11 5.19
N LEU A 347 8.28 17.55 4.19
CA LEU A 347 7.01 16.85 4.36
C LEU A 347 7.26 15.35 4.25
N LEU A 348 6.82 14.58 5.24
CA LEU A 348 6.71 13.13 5.12
C LEU A 348 5.28 12.74 4.77
N TYR A 349 5.12 11.61 4.10
CA TYR A 349 3.82 11.04 3.77
C TYR A 349 3.97 9.55 3.44
N LEU A 350 2.86 8.85 3.40
CA LEU A 350 2.82 7.45 3.01
C LEU A 350 2.44 7.33 1.53
N ALA A 351 3.16 6.50 0.78
CA ALA A 351 2.80 6.17 -0.59
C ALA A 351 3.14 4.71 -0.93
N THR A 352 2.30 4.08 -1.75
CA THR A 352 2.61 2.79 -2.35
C THR A 352 3.58 2.97 -3.51
N ALA A 353 4.46 2.00 -3.72
CA ALA A 353 5.29 1.95 -4.91
C ALA A 353 4.44 1.61 -6.16
N PRO A 354 4.93 1.86 -7.39
CA PRO A 354 4.22 1.52 -8.62
C PRO A 354 3.88 0.04 -8.75
N ASP A 355 4.67 -0.86 -8.13
CA ASP A 355 4.38 -2.28 -8.02
C ASP A 355 3.31 -2.59 -6.96
N GLY A 356 2.76 -1.54 -6.30
CA GLY A 356 1.74 -1.58 -5.25
C GLY A 356 2.22 -2.13 -3.92
N THR A 357 3.53 -2.30 -3.73
CA THR A 357 4.10 -2.61 -2.42
C THR A 357 4.08 -1.38 -1.51
N GLY A 358 4.13 -1.58 -0.22
CA GLY A 358 4.00 -0.51 0.78
C GLY A 358 2.62 -0.52 1.43
N PRO A 359 2.13 0.64 1.92
CA PRO A 359 2.74 1.98 1.82
C PRO A 359 4.07 2.13 2.57
N TRP A 360 4.94 2.99 2.03
CA TRP A 360 6.23 3.33 2.57
C TRP A 360 6.26 4.81 2.98
N ILE A 361 7.14 5.18 3.92
CA ILE A 361 7.38 6.60 4.21
C ILE A 361 8.19 7.22 3.05
N HIS A 362 7.65 8.27 2.48
CA HIS A 362 8.28 9.14 1.51
C HIS A 362 8.61 10.50 2.13
N VAL A 363 9.64 11.13 1.61
CA VAL A 363 9.99 12.53 1.94
C VAL A 363 9.84 13.39 0.70
N LEU A 364 9.19 14.53 0.86
CA LEU A 364 9.11 15.61 -0.13
C LEU A 364 9.92 16.80 0.38
N ASP A 365 10.99 17.16 -0.33
CA ASP A 365 11.71 18.43 -0.14
C ASP A 365 10.94 19.53 -0.86
N LEU A 366 10.30 20.39 -0.11
CA LEU A 366 9.44 21.47 -0.63
C LEU A 366 10.22 22.58 -1.35
N ALA A 367 11.50 22.76 -1.02
CA ALA A 367 12.33 23.75 -1.69
C ALA A 367 12.81 23.27 -3.06
N ARG A 368 13.03 21.95 -3.22
CA ARG A 368 13.47 21.34 -4.48
C ARG A 368 12.33 20.80 -5.32
N GLY A 369 11.16 20.57 -4.71
CA GLY A 369 10.03 19.90 -5.35
C GLY A 369 10.34 18.43 -5.68
N SER A 370 11.24 17.78 -4.94
CA SER A 370 11.65 16.41 -5.18
C SER A 370 11.13 15.46 -4.10
N SER A 371 10.60 14.34 -4.52
CA SER A 371 10.05 13.29 -3.66
C SER A 371 10.86 12.01 -3.79
N ARG A 372 11.09 11.30 -2.67
CA ARG A 372 11.74 10.00 -2.65
C ARG A 372 11.27 9.14 -1.48
N ARG A 373 11.33 7.82 -1.67
CA ARG A 373 11.10 6.84 -0.61
C ARG A 373 12.25 6.86 0.41
N LEU A 374 11.92 6.77 1.70
CA LEU A 374 12.90 6.54 2.76
C LEU A 374 13.19 5.03 2.90
N ALA A 375 14.48 4.68 2.93
CA ALA A 375 14.91 3.30 3.15
C ALA A 375 14.96 3.00 4.65
N LEU A 376 13.83 2.59 5.23
CA LEU A 376 13.66 2.29 6.65
C LEU A 376 13.46 0.78 6.93
N GLY A 377 13.55 -0.07 5.91
CA GLY A 377 13.30 -1.49 6.04
C GLY A 377 12.19 -1.99 5.10
N VAL A 378 11.54 -3.09 5.47
CA VAL A 378 10.48 -3.75 4.71
C VAL A 378 9.10 -3.60 5.35
N GLU A 379 9.00 -2.85 6.44
CA GLU A 379 7.75 -2.63 7.17
C GLU A 379 6.79 -1.76 6.35
N ARG A 380 5.50 -2.09 6.44
CA ARG A 380 4.41 -1.32 5.84
C ARG A 380 3.82 -0.38 6.88
N TYR A 381 3.59 0.86 6.52
CA TYR A 381 3.03 1.87 7.40
C TYR A 381 1.56 2.14 7.04
N ALA A 382 0.64 1.99 7.98
CA ALA A 382 -0.78 2.23 7.73
C ALA A 382 -1.22 3.67 8.08
N SER A 383 -0.58 4.29 9.06
CA SER A 383 -0.82 5.68 9.44
C SER A 383 0.46 6.35 9.98
N LEU A 384 0.49 7.69 9.97
CA LEU A 384 1.63 8.50 10.40
C LEU A 384 1.15 9.82 10.97
N ALA A 385 1.72 10.24 12.10
CA ALA A 385 1.50 11.56 12.71
C ALA A 385 2.81 12.09 13.30
N ALA A 386 2.97 13.42 13.38
CA ALA A 386 4.18 14.07 13.89
C ALA A 386 3.85 15.12 14.95
N SER A 387 4.74 15.29 15.95
CA SER A 387 4.71 16.42 16.88
C SER A 387 4.99 17.73 16.16
N ALA A 388 4.59 18.86 16.74
CA ALA A 388 4.72 20.18 16.11
C ALA A 388 6.19 20.58 15.81
N ASP A 389 7.13 20.07 16.58
CA ASP A 389 8.58 20.27 16.40
C ASP A 389 9.22 19.23 15.45
N GLY A 390 8.44 18.26 14.95
CA GLY A 390 8.90 17.17 14.13
C GLY A 390 9.93 16.24 14.77
N GLN A 391 10.12 16.31 16.11
CA GLN A 391 11.10 15.47 16.80
C GLN A 391 10.57 14.09 17.12
N ARG A 392 9.26 13.94 17.27
CA ARG A 392 8.58 12.68 17.54
C ARG A 392 7.50 12.42 16.52
N LEU A 393 7.50 11.19 16.01
CA LEU A 393 6.43 10.70 15.16
C LEU A 393 5.86 9.44 15.78
N VAL A 394 4.60 9.20 15.52
CA VAL A 394 3.97 7.91 15.76
C VAL A 394 3.48 7.34 14.43
N ALA A 395 3.65 6.05 14.25
CA ALA A 395 3.24 5.36 13.04
C ALA A 395 2.63 4.01 13.38
N THR A 396 1.71 3.54 12.55
CA THR A 396 1.22 2.18 12.62
C THR A 396 2.02 1.29 11.68
N LEU A 397 2.59 0.22 12.21
CA LEU A 397 3.26 -0.82 11.44
C LEU A 397 2.30 -1.96 11.18
N GLY A 398 1.90 -2.17 9.93
CA GLY A 398 1.00 -3.25 9.55
C GLY A 398 1.75 -4.51 9.14
N ARG A 399 1.32 -5.65 9.66
CA ARG A 399 1.73 -7.00 9.24
C ARG A 399 0.52 -7.74 8.67
N PRO A 400 0.03 -7.38 7.48
CA PRO A 400 -1.18 -7.98 6.95
C PRO A 400 -0.99 -9.48 6.79
N LYS A 401 -1.82 -10.24 7.47
CA LYS A 401 -2.00 -11.68 7.27
C LYS A 401 -3.30 -11.89 6.52
N SER A 402 -3.31 -12.77 5.55
CA SER A 402 -4.52 -13.15 4.84
C SER A 402 -4.63 -14.66 4.82
N SER A 403 -5.77 -15.20 5.20
CA SER A 403 -6.04 -16.63 5.23
C SER A 403 -7.41 -16.91 4.60
N LEU A 404 -7.60 -18.10 4.06
CA LEU A 404 -8.88 -18.51 3.50
C LEU A 404 -9.68 -19.31 4.51
N TRP A 405 -10.98 -19.05 4.50
CA TRP A 405 -11.94 -19.70 5.37
C TRP A 405 -13.13 -20.19 4.56
N ARG A 406 -13.76 -21.24 5.04
CA ARG A 406 -14.93 -21.88 4.42
C ARG A 406 -16.02 -22.07 5.46
N ALA A 407 -17.26 -21.84 5.06
CA ALA A 407 -18.42 -22.03 5.93
C ALA A 407 -19.63 -22.53 5.14
N PRO A 408 -20.53 -23.33 5.74
CA PRO A 408 -21.76 -23.73 5.09
C PRO A 408 -22.73 -22.53 5.03
N ILE A 409 -23.55 -22.46 3.99
CA ILE A 409 -24.69 -21.54 3.92
C ILE A 409 -25.90 -22.30 4.43
N THR A 410 -26.49 -21.83 5.54
CA THR A 410 -27.63 -22.45 6.23
C THR A 410 -28.78 -21.46 6.38
N GLU A 411 -29.92 -21.94 6.84
CA GLU A 411 -31.03 -21.06 7.23
C GLU A 411 -30.72 -20.21 8.48
N HIS A 412 -29.77 -20.68 9.31
CA HIS A 412 -29.33 -19.98 10.51
C HIS A 412 -28.11 -19.11 10.23
N VAL A 413 -27.98 -18.02 10.98
CA VAL A 413 -26.77 -17.18 10.95
C VAL A 413 -25.61 -17.98 11.53
N ILE A 414 -24.50 -18.05 10.78
CA ILE A 414 -23.28 -18.75 11.19
C ILE A 414 -22.30 -17.80 11.84
N ASP A 415 -21.64 -18.25 12.87
CA ASP A 415 -20.59 -17.54 13.59
C ASP A 415 -19.19 -18.11 13.29
N THR A 416 -18.17 -17.56 13.93
CA THR A 416 -16.78 -17.97 13.75
C THR A 416 -16.50 -19.41 14.18
N THR A 417 -17.34 -20.03 15.00
CA THR A 417 -17.13 -21.42 15.48
C THR A 417 -17.45 -22.45 14.40
N VAL A 418 -18.28 -22.11 13.43
CA VAL A 418 -18.67 -22.93 12.30
C VAL A 418 -17.72 -22.76 11.10
N ALA A 419 -17.16 -21.57 10.95
CA ALA A 419 -16.21 -21.28 9.88
C ALA A 419 -14.89 -22.03 10.11
N ARG A 420 -14.35 -22.66 9.05
CA ARG A 420 -13.12 -23.44 9.10
C ARG A 420 -12.04 -22.80 8.26
N ARG A 421 -10.84 -22.63 8.86
CA ARG A 421 -9.66 -22.20 8.12
C ARG A 421 -9.21 -23.29 7.16
N LEU A 422 -8.88 -22.89 5.94
CA LEU A 422 -8.25 -23.78 4.96
C LEU A 422 -6.73 -23.80 5.19
N GLU A 423 -6.18 -25.01 5.31
CA GLU A 423 -4.73 -25.20 5.40
C GLU A 423 -4.13 -25.14 4.00
N MET A 424 -3.41 -24.06 3.72
CA MET A 424 -2.78 -23.82 2.44
C MET A 424 -1.25 -23.87 2.56
N PRO A 425 -0.53 -24.25 1.48
CA PRO A 425 0.93 -24.26 1.48
C PRO A 425 1.55 -22.85 1.47
N THR A 426 0.74 -21.83 1.20
CA THR A 426 1.16 -20.43 1.14
C THR A 426 0.91 -19.72 2.47
N THR A 427 1.73 -18.73 2.79
CA THR A 427 1.58 -17.91 4.02
C THR A 427 0.39 -16.95 3.93
N THR A 428 -0.07 -16.65 2.72
CA THR A 428 -1.19 -15.73 2.46
C THR A 428 -2.15 -16.35 1.45
N GLY A 429 -3.42 -15.98 1.51
CA GLY A 429 -4.42 -16.36 0.52
C GLY A 429 -5.54 -15.33 0.47
N ARG A 430 -5.88 -14.83 -0.72
CA ARG A 430 -6.96 -13.87 -0.94
C ARG A 430 -7.74 -14.18 -2.22
N SER A 431 -8.90 -13.54 -2.36
CA SER A 431 -9.76 -13.64 -3.54
C SER A 431 -10.05 -15.08 -3.98
N PRO A 432 -10.60 -15.92 -3.08
CA PRO A 432 -10.88 -17.33 -3.39
C PRO A 432 -12.00 -17.47 -4.42
N ARG A 433 -11.91 -18.50 -5.27
CA ARG A 433 -12.95 -18.86 -6.25
C ARG A 433 -13.16 -20.36 -6.30
N PHE A 434 -14.42 -20.80 -6.27
CA PHE A 434 -14.77 -22.20 -6.49
C PHE A 434 -14.66 -22.58 -7.98
N GLY A 435 -13.91 -23.61 -8.26
CA GLY A 435 -13.89 -24.31 -9.54
C GLY A 435 -14.43 -25.72 -9.43
N PRO A 436 -14.66 -26.43 -10.58
CA PRO A 436 -15.10 -27.83 -10.55
C PRO A 436 -14.03 -28.74 -9.92
N GLY A 437 -14.20 -29.09 -8.64
CA GLY A 437 -13.29 -29.94 -7.89
C GLY A 437 -11.99 -29.27 -7.44
N PHE A 438 -11.90 -27.94 -7.45
CA PHE A 438 -10.76 -27.20 -6.94
C PHE A 438 -11.16 -25.82 -6.41
N LEU A 439 -10.29 -25.23 -5.61
CA LEU A 439 -10.34 -23.83 -5.19
C LEU A 439 -9.18 -23.06 -5.85
N LEU A 440 -9.46 -21.89 -6.37
CA LEU A 440 -8.47 -20.98 -6.89
C LEU A 440 -8.26 -19.83 -5.90
N TYR A 441 -7.03 -19.36 -5.72
CA TYR A 441 -6.75 -18.19 -4.88
C TYR A 441 -5.48 -17.46 -5.30
N VAL A 442 -5.35 -16.23 -4.87
CA VAL A 442 -4.15 -15.41 -5.06
C VAL A 442 -3.32 -15.44 -3.78
N ALA A 443 -2.01 -15.65 -3.92
CA ALA A 443 -1.05 -15.61 -2.81
C ALA A 443 0.08 -14.63 -3.08
N ALA A 444 0.65 -14.07 -2.01
CA ALA A 444 1.87 -13.25 -2.11
C ALA A 444 3.13 -14.13 -2.11
N LYS A 445 4.09 -13.78 -2.97
CA LYS A 445 5.42 -14.39 -3.07
C LYS A 445 6.49 -13.32 -3.08
N GLY A 446 6.85 -12.83 -1.89
CA GLY A 446 7.65 -11.62 -1.75
C GLY A 446 6.88 -10.39 -2.26
N PRO A 447 7.44 -9.60 -3.20
CA PRO A 447 6.75 -8.45 -3.78
C PRO A 447 5.74 -8.84 -4.87
N ASP A 448 5.79 -10.08 -5.36
CA ASP A 448 5.00 -10.58 -6.47
C ASP A 448 3.73 -11.30 -5.97
N GLU A 449 2.74 -11.40 -6.83
CA GLU A 449 1.54 -12.20 -6.58
C GLU A 449 1.47 -13.38 -7.54
N THR A 450 0.93 -14.47 -7.04
CA THR A 450 0.85 -15.75 -7.73
C THR A 450 -0.55 -16.31 -7.67
N LEU A 451 -0.93 -17.07 -8.66
CA LEU A 451 -2.23 -17.72 -8.73
C LEU A 451 -2.06 -19.21 -8.41
N TRP A 452 -2.80 -19.69 -7.44
CA TRP A 452 -2.74 -21.06 -6.95
C TRP A 452 -4.05 -21.81 -7.15
N LYS A 453 -3.92 -23.07 -7.52
CA LYS A 453 -5.01 -24.05 -7.57
C LYS A 453 -4.84 -25.02 -6.40
N PHE A 454 -5.88 -25.15 -5.59
CA PHE A 454 -5.92 -26.01 -4.40
C PHE A 454 -6.98 -27.09 -4.60
N THR A 455 -6.62 -28.32 -4.36
CA THR A 455 -7.52 -29.48 -4.32
C THR A 455 -7.36 -30.19 -2.98
N ASP A 456 -8.23 -31.10 -2.63
CA ASP A 456 -8.12 -31.87 -1.38
C ASP A 456 -6.82 -32.70 -1.27
N ARG A 457 -6.07 -32.83 -2.35
CA ARG A 457 -4.86 -33.66 -2.42
C ARG A 457 -3.59 -32.92 -2.73
N ASP A 458 -3.70 -31.74 -3.38
CA ASP A 458 -2.53 -31.05 -3.92
C ASP A 458 -2.78 -29.54 -4.08
N SER A 459 -1.68 -28.80 -4.10
CA SER A 459 -1.68 -27.34 -4.32
C SER A 459 -0.63 -27.01 -5.35
N THR A 460 -1.05 -26.38 -6.44
CA THR A 460 -0.19 -26.08 -7.58
C THR A 460 -0.21 -24.59 -7.90
N GLU A 461 0.97 -23.98 -8.03
CA GLU A 461 1.13 -22.64 -8.60
C GLU A 461 0.85 -22.72 -10.12
N ILE A 462 -0.21 -22.08 -10.58
CA ILE A 462 -0.61 -22.11 -11.99
C ILE A 462 -0.20 -20.86 -12.76
N TRP A 463 0.17 -19.78 -12.06
CA TRP A 463 0.72 -18.59 -12.67
C TRP A 463 1.55 -17.79 -11.68
N SER A 464 2.67 -17.25 -12.20
CA SER A 464 3.49 -16.26 -11.51
C SER A 464 4.21 -15.37 -12.53
N ALA A 465 4.50 -14.15 -12.13
CA ALA A 465 5.32 -13.25 -12.93
C ALA A 465 6.02 -12.23 -12.05
N SER A 466 7.25 -11.86 -12.43
CA SER A 466 8.03 -10.87 -11.68
C SER A 466 7.45 -9.46 -11.85
N LYS A 467 7.43 -8.69 -10.76
CA LYS A 467 6.89 -7.33 -10.69
C LYS A 467 5.45 -7.24 -11.19
N ALA A 468 4.64 -8.26 -10.88
CA ALA A 468 3.27 -8.34 -11.31
C ALA A 468 2.32 -8.50 -10.13
N ARG A 469 1.17 -7.82 -10.19
CA ARG A 469 0.07 -7.92 -9.23
C ARG A 469 -1.20 -8.33 -9.94
N ILE A 470 -2.05 -9.07 -9.25
CA ILE A 470 -3.40 -9.41 -9.72
C ILE A 470 -4.38 -8.39 -9.13
N ILE A 471 -5.02 -7.59 -9.99
CA ILE A 471 -6.00 -6.60 -9.57
C ILE A 471 -7.38 -7.26 -9.49
N GLY A 472 -8.06 -7.08 -8.36
CA GLY A 472 -9.33 -7.75 -8.09
C GLY A 472 -9.15 -9.26 -7.92
N GLY A 473 -10.22 -10.01 -8.08
CA GLY A 473 -10.19 -11.46 -7.99
C GLY A 473 -10.10 -12.12 -9.37
N PRO A 474 -9.58 -13.36 -9.48
CA PRO A 474 -9.65 -14.14 -10.69
C PRO A 474 -11.10 -14.59 -11.00
N ALA A 475 -11.36 -14.99 -12.22
CA ALA A 475 -12.63 -15.56 -12.66
C ALA A 475 -12.40 -16.87 -13.40
N ILE A 476 -13.18 -17.89 -13.06
CA ILE A 476 -13.11 -19.23 -13.67
C ILE A 476 -14.16 -19.33 -14.78
N SER A 477 -13.80 -19.87 -15.93
CA SER A 477 -14.75 -20.11 -17.02
C SER A 477 -15.83 -21.12 -16.61
N PRO A 478 -17.05 -21.09 -17.19
CA PRO A 478 -18.14 -21.98 -16.80
C PRO A 478 -17.79 -23.47 -16.84
N GLY A 479 -16.90 -23.87 -17.75
CA GLY A 479 -16.40 -25.23 -17.84
C GLY A 479 -15.17 -25.54 -16.97
N GLY A 480 -14.69 -24.59 -16.16
CA GLY A 480 -13.53 -24.77 -15.28
C GLY A 480 -12.16 -24.85 -15.95
N ARG A 481 -12.10 -24.76 -17.30
CA ARG A 481 -10.86 -25.00 -18.07
C ARG A 481 -9.95 -23.80 -18.19
N HIS A 482 -10.50 -22.59 -18.08
CA HIS A 482 -9.74 -21.35 -18.24
C HIS A 482 -10.00 -20.42 -17.05
N ILE A 483 -8.99 -19.65 -16.74
CA ILE A 483 -9.01 -18.66 -15.66
C ILE A 483 -8.62 -17.32 -16.26
N ALA A 484 -9.42 -16.29 -16.00
CA ALA A 484 -9.17 -14.92 -16.40
C ALA A 484 -8.86 -14.06 -15.17
N PHE A 485 -7.91 -13.16 -15.30
CA PHE A 485 -7.52 -12.22 -14.23
C PHE A 485 -6.86 -11.00 -14.84
N THR A 486 -6.91 -9.87 -14.10
CA THR A 486 -6.25 -8.63 -14.50
C THR A 486 -4.87 -8.55 -13.87
N VAL A 487 -3.84 -8.39 -14.68
CA VAL A 487 -2.44 -8.25 -14.26
C VAL A 487 -2.03 -6.80 -14.38
N LEU A 488 -1.53 -6.22 -13.30
CA LEU A 488 -0.84 -4.93 -13.29
C LEU A 488 0.67 -5.18 -13.32
N ARG A 489 1.34 -4.62 -14.32
CA ARG A 489 2.80 -4.60 -14.44
C ARG A 489 3.23 -3.29 -15.07
N ASP A 490 4.24 -2.63 -14.48
CA ASP A 490 4.82 -1.37 -14.99
C ASP A 490 3.70 -0.35 -15.33
N GLU A 491 2.77 -0.12 -14.38
CA GLU A 491 1.61 0.78 -14.48
C GLU A 491 0.58 0.42 -15.57
N ARG A 492 0.75 -0.70 -16.24
CA ARG A 492 -0.15 -1.19 -17.27
C ARG A 492 -0.95 -2.38 -16.79
N SER A 493 -2.28 -2.26 -16.86
CA SER A 493 -3.19 -3.35 -16.54
C SER A 493 -3.62 -4.10 -17.79
N THR A 494 -3.56 -5.43 -17.75
CA THR A 494 -3.87 -6.31 -18.89
C THR A 494 -4.79 -7.45 -18.47
N LEU A 495 -5.81 -7.73 -19.26
CA LEU A 495 -6.63 -8.93 -19.09
C LEU A 495 -5.82 -10.16 -19.56
N THR A 496 -5.59 -11.10 -18.68
CA THR A 496 -4.81 -12.31 -18.93
C THR A 496 -5.68 -13.56 -18.77
N ILE A 497 -5.49 -14.54 -19.64
CA ILE A 497 -6.10 -15.86 -19.54
C ILE A 497 -5.00 -16.93 -19.41
N VAL A 498 -5.28 -17.94 -18.58
CA VAL A 498 -4.46 -19.16 -18.43
C VAL A 498 -5.37 -20.37 -18.36
N THR A 499 -4.89 -21.55 -18.73
CA THR A 499 -5.64 -22.80 -18.46
C THR A 499 -5.58 -23.16 -16.97
N ALA A 500 -6.51 -23.97 -16.49
CA ALA A 500 -6.52 -24.44 -15.10
C ALA A 500 -5.31 -25.31 -14.72
N GLU A 501 -4.51 -25.73 -15.69
CA GLU A 501 -3.25 -26.44 -15.54
C GLU A 501 -2.02 -25.52 -15.57
N GLY A 502 -2.22 -24.20 -15.69
CA GLY A 502 -1.13 -23.23 -15.70
C GLY A 502 -0.43 -23.10 -17.06
N THR A 503 -1.02 -23.60 -18.13
CA THR A 503 -0.47 -23.52 -19.49
C THR A 503 -1.20 -22.51 -20.35
N HIS A 504 -0.65 -22.19 -21.54
CA HIS A 504 -1.28 -21.31 -22.54
C HIS A 504 -1.67 -19.92 -21.99
N VAL A 505 -0.73 -19.26 -21.32
CA VAL A 505 -0.90 -17.88 -20.84
C VAL A 505 -0.97 -16.95 -22.04
N ARG A 506 -2.02 -16.13 -22.11
CA ARG A 506 -2.15 -15.09 -23.14
C ARG A 506 -2.84 -13.84 -22.63
N ALA A 507 -2.41 -12.68 -23.10
CA ALA A 507 -3.11 -11.42 -22.91
C ALA A 507 -4.28 -11.31 -23.91
N LEU A 508 -5.34 -10.65 -23.47
CA LEU A 508 -6.51 -10.31 -24.29
C LEU A 508 -6.71 -8.80 -24.31
N ALA A 509 -7.14 -8.30 -25.49
CA ALA A 509 -7.50 -6.89 -25.66
C ALA A 509 -6.44 -5.93 -25.08
N GLU A 510 -5.18 -6.13 -25.45
CA GLU A 510 -4.00 -5.40 -24.91
C GLU A 510 -4.08 -3.87 -25.04
N SER A 511 -4.95 -3.37 -25.92
CA SER A 511 -5.22 -1.92 -26.07
C SER A 511 -6.11 -1.35 -24.97
N LEU A 512 -6.77 -2.20 -24.15
CA LEU A 512 -7.65 -1.75 -23.07
C LEU A 512 -6.83 -1.55 -21.79
N ALA A 513 -7.04 -0.43 -21.12
CA ALA A 513 -6.64 -0.23 -19.72
C ALA A 513 -7.72 -0.87 -18.82
N VAL A 514 -7.51 -2.12 -18.43
CA VAL A 514 -8.49 -2.90 -17.66
C VAL A 514 -8.48 -2.47 -16.20
N HIS A 515 -9.64 -2.45 -15.56
CA HIS A 515 -9.81 -2.08 -14.15
C HIS A 515 -10.61 -3.16 -13.40
N GLY A 516 -10.12 -3.61 -12.24
CA GLY A 516 -10.82 -4.55 -11.37
C GLY A 516 -10.85 -6.01 -11.87
N ALA A 517 -11.78 -6.79 -11.31
CA ALA A 517 -11.94 -8.20 -11.59
C ALA A 517 -12.70 -8.44 -12.92
N PRO A 518 -12.31 -9.47 -13.70
CA PRO A 518 -13.10 -9.92 -14.86
C PRO A 518 -14.28 -10.80 -14.41
N ALA A 519 -15.27 -10.96 -15.31
CA ALA A 519 -16.37 -11.90 -15.18
C ALA A 519 -16.59 -12.67 -16.50
N TRP A 520 -16.61 -13.99 -16.45
CA TRP A 520 -16.95 -14.82 -17.60
C TRP A 520 -18.44 -14.72 -17.92
N ALA A 521 -18.77 -14.55 -19.19
CA ALA A 521 -20.13 -14.77 -19.63
C ALA A 521 -20.47 -16.27 -19.49
N PRO A 522 -21.70 -16.63 -19.07
CA PRO A 522 -22.07 -18.02 -18.85
C PRO A 522 -22.00 -18.93 -20.07
N ASP A 523 -22.03 -18.36 -21.28
CA ASP A 523 -21.81 -19.09 -22.55
C ASP A 523 -20.34 -19.47 -22.80
N GLY A 524 -19.40 -18.95 -21.97
CA GLY A 524 -17.97 -19.16 -22.07
C GLY A 524 -17.30 -18.56 -23.30
N ARG A 525 -17.98 -17.66 -24.05
CA ARG A 525 -17.47 -17.09 -25.31
C ARG A 525 -16.86 -15.71 -25.16
N SER A 526 -17.11 -15.05 -24.04
CA SER A 526 -16.61 -13.71 -23.77
C SER A 526 -16.33 -13.46 -22.29
N ILE A 527 -15.55 -12.42 -22.01
CA ILE A 527 -15.25 -11.94 -20.67
C ILE A 527 -15.71 -10.48 -20.57
N THR A 528 -16.42 -10.14 -19.50
CA THR A 528 -16.79 -8.76 -19.19
C THR A 528 -15.77 -8.19 -18.21
N VAL A 529 -15.26 -7.01 -18.52
CA VAL A 529 -14.30 -6.26 -17.67
C VAL A 529 -14.68 -4.78 -17.64
N ALA A 530 -14.28 -4.08 -16.62
CA ALA A 530 -14.25 -2.62 -16.67
C ALA A 530 -13.00 -2.16 -17.42
N ALA A 531 -13.15 -1.22 -18.35
CA ALA A 531 -12.04 -0.60 -19.06
C ALA A 531 -12.09 0.91 -18.89
N LEU A 532 -10.93 1.54 -18.66
CA LEU A 532 -10.84 2.99 -18.53
C LEU A 532 -11.02 3.65 -19.90
N ARG A 533 -12.02 4.51 -20.02
CA ARG A 533 -12.25 5.42 -21.14
C ARG A 533 -12.36 6.83 -20.59
N ASP A 534 -11.46 7.70 -21.02
CA ASP A 534 -11.38 9.08 -20.50
C ASP A 534 -11.24 9.14 -18.96
N GLY A 535 -10.50 8.17 -18.39
CA GLY A 535 -10.32 8.05 -16.94
C GLY A 535 -11.52 7.45 -16.17
N VAL A 536 -12.62 7.09 -16.85
CA VAL A 536 -13.82 6.52 -16.23
C VAL A 536 -13.93 5.03 -16.57
N PRO A 537 -14.00 4.12 -15.56
CA PRO A 537 -14.21 2.71 -15.83
C PRO A 537 -15.63 2.43 -16.34
N ARG A 538 -15.72 1.69 -17.45
CA ARG A 538 -16.96 1.28 -18.10
C ARG A 538 -16.92 -0.17 -18.51
N LEU A 539 -18.01 -0.88 -18.35
CA LEU A 539 -18.06 -2.31 -18.70
C LEU A 539 -18.04 -2.53 -20.19
N VAL A 540 -17.11 -3.38 -20.61
CA VAL A 540 -16.96 -3.84 -21.98
C VAL A 540 -16.93 -5.37 -22.01
N ARG A 541 -17.47 -5.96 -23.09
CA ARG A 541 -17.39 -7.39 -23.38
C ARG A 541 -16.22 -7.63 -24.32
N VAL A 542 -15.31 -8.51 -23.93
CA VAL A 542 -14.13 -8.93 -24.70
C VAL A 542 -14.38 -10.32 -25.28
N PRO A 543 -14.60 -10.47 -26.59
CA PRO A 543 -14.78 -11.76 -27.24
C PRO A 543 -13.50 -12.59 -27.24
N LEU A 544 -13.58 -13.90 -26.98
CA LEU A 544 -12.43 -14.80 -26.97
C LEU A 544 -11.85 -15.12 -28.35
N ASN A 545 -12.65 -14.92 -29.39
CA ASN A 545 -12.25 -15.15 -30.78
C ASN A 545 -11.40 -14.02 -31.38
N GLY A 546 -11.00 -13.02 -30.59
CA GLY A 546 -10.19 -11.89 -31.03
C GLY A 546 -10.97 -10.74 -31.70
N GLY A 547 -12.30 -10.77 -31.65
CA GLY A 547 -13.13 -9.65 -32.07
C GLY A 547 -12.92 -8.38 -31.23
N PRO A 548 -13.33 -7.20 -31.71
CA PRO A 548 -13.18 -5.95 -30.96
C PRO A 548 -14.02 -5.99 -29.69
N PRO A 549 -13.55 -5.34 -28.60
CA PRO A 549 -14.33 -5.18 -27.38
C PRO A 549 -15.63 -4.38 -27.64
N VAL A 550 -16.74 -4.85 -27.06
CA VAL A 550 -18.08 -4.26 -27.24
C VAL A 550 -18.50 -3.60 -25.93
N PRO A 551 -18.81 -2.29 -25.91
CA PRO A 551 -19.37 -1.62 -24.74
C PRO A 551 -20.70 -2.26 -24.30
N ILE A 552 -20.90 -2.40 -22.99
CA ILE A 552 -22.16 -2.86 -22.37
C ILE A 552 -22.81 -1.73 -21.59
N VAL A 553 -22.02 -0.97 -20.82
CA VAL A 553 -22.51 0.14 -19.99
C VAL A 553 -21.67 1.37 -20.28
N GLU A 554 -22.32 2.48 -20.66
CA GLU A 554 -21.64 3.72 -21.03
C GLU A 554 -21.35 4.64 -19.82
N SER A 555 -22.03 4.46 -18.69
CA SER A 555 -21.76 5.17 -17.45
C SER A 555 -20.68 4.44 -16.62
N TYR A 556 -20.23 5.09 -15.54
CA TYR A 556 -19.32 4.44 -14.58
C TYR A 556 -19.85 3.07 -14.14
N SER A 557 -19.05 2.04 -14.30
CA SER A 557 -19.42 0.66 -13.96
C SER A 557 -18.20 -0.21 -13.70
N THR A 558 -18.21 -0.95 -12.59
CA THR A 558 -17.15 -1.87 -12.15
C THR A 558 -17.75 -3.16 -11.58
N ASP A 559 -16.88 -4.12 -11.24
CA ASP A 559 -17.21 -5.35 -10.51
C ASP A 559 -18.36 -6.14 -11.17
N PRO A 560 -18.25 -6.52 -12.44
CA PRO A 560 -19.28 -7.27 -13.12
C PRO A 560 -19.48 -8.65 -12.50
N SER A 561 -20.74 -9.09 -12.36
CA SER A 561 -21.09 -10.45 -11.96
C SER A 561 -22.31 -10.93 -12.76
N TRP A 562 -22.14 -11.99 -13.55
CA TRP A 562 -23.20 -12.55 -14.37
C TRP A 562 -24.17 -13.41 -13.57
N SER A 563 -25.45 -13.37 -13.91
CA SER A 563 -26.39 -14.38 -13.49
C SER A 563 -25.99 -15.73 -14.11
N PRO A 564 -26.11 -16.88 -13.39
CA PRO A 564 -25.69 -18.18 -13.91
C PRO A 564 -26.41 -18.59 -15.20
N ASP A 565 -27.63 -18.10 -15.42
CA ASP A 565 -28.42 -18.34 -16.62
C ASP A 565 -28.11 -17.37 -17.79
N GLY A 566 -27.23 -16.37 -17.56
CA GLY A 566 -26.80 -15.40 -18.56
C GLY A 566 -27.83 -14.32 -18.92
N ARG A 567 -28.95 -14.24 -18.22
CA ARG A 567 -30.00 -13.28 -18.53
C ARG A 567 -29.61 -11.86 -18.21
N PHE A 568 -28.82 -11.64 -17.16
CA PHE A 568 -28.39 -10.33 -16.74
C PHE A 568 -27.01 -10.31 -16.11
N LEU A 569 -26.47 -9.10 -16.02
CA LEU A 569 -25.21 -8.76 -15.41
C LEU A 569 -25.47 -7.72 -14.34
N VAL A 570 -25.04 -7.96 -13.09
CA VAL A 570 -25.01 -6.96 -12.02
C VAL A 570 -23.65 -6.30 -11.96
N TYR A 571 -23.61 -5.04 -11.51
CA TYR A 571 -22.38 -4.27 -11.41
C TYR A 571 -22.49 -3.16 -10.36
N SER A 572 -21.34 -2.65 -9.92
CA SER A 572 -21.21 -1.50 -9.04
C SER A 572 -21.27 -0.20 -9.85
N ALA A 573 -22.21 0.69 -9.51
CA ALA A 573 -22.26 2.04 -10.05
C ALA A 573 -21.25 2.97 -9.38
N ALA A 574 -21.19 4.23 -9.83
CA ALA A 574 -20.31 5.24 -9.22
C ALA A 574 -20.59 5.41 -7.72
N GLU A 575 -19.53 5.59 -6.95
CA GLU A 575 -19.64 5.87 -5.53
C GLU A 575 -20.25 7.25 -5.30
N VAL A 576 -21.14 7.31 -4.31
CA VAL A 576 -21.72 8.56 -3.81
C VAL A 576 -21.50 8.60 -2.31
N GLY A 577 -20.52 9.37 -1.86
CA GLY A 577 -20.05 9.33 -0.49
C GLY A 577 -19.43 7.96 -0.14
N PRO A 578 -19.78 7.33 1.02
CA PRO A 578 -19.18 6.08 1.46
C PRO A 578 -19.84 4.83 0.85
N SER A 579 -20.69 4.96 -0.17
CA SER A 579 -21.49 3.86 -0.70
C SER A 579 -21.68 3.95 -2.22
N PHE A 580 -22.08 2.84 -2.83
CA PHE A 580 -22.45 2.75 -4.24
C PHE A 580 -23.74 1.95 -4.42
N ASP A 581 -24.47 2.22 -5.51
CA ASP A 581 -25.66 1.47 -5.88
C ASP A 581 -25.28 0.24 -6.72
N VAL A 582 -25.90 -0.90 -6.46
CA VAL A 582 -25.85 -2.07 -7.34
C VAL A 582 -26.88 -1.90 -8.43
N ARG A 583 -26.48 -2.11 -9.69
CA ARG A 583 -27.33 -2.02 -10.87
C ARG A 583 -27.23 -3.29 -11.72
N ALA A 584 -28.20 -3.47 -12.61
CA ALA A 584 -28.20 -4.59 -13.53
C ALA A 584 -28.54 -4.16 -14.97
N VAL A 585 -28.01 -4.93 -15.93
CA VAL A 585 -28.34 -4.83 -17.34
C VAL A 585 -28.49 -6.22 -17.93
N THR A 586 -29.27 -6.31 -19.03
CA THR A 586 -29.32 -7.52 -19.86
C THR A 586 -27.99 -7.75 -20.58
N ALA A 587 -27.84 -8.88 -21.24
CA ALA A 587 -26.64 -9.20 -22.01
C ALA A 587 -26.33 -8.19 -23.12
N ASP A 588 -27.31 -7.49 -23.65
CA ASP A 588 -27.21 -6.44 -24.67
C ASP A 588 -27.20 -5.02 -24.09
N GLY A 589 -27.04 -4.89 -22.75
CA GLY A 589 -26.85 -3.61 -22.07
C GLY A 589 -28.11 -2.84 -21.72
N GLN A 590 -29.31 -3.45 -21.84
CA GLN A 590 -30.56 -2.79 -21.43
C GLN A 590 -30.71 -2.80 -19.91
N PRO A 591 -31.06 -1.69 -19.27
CA PRO A 591 -31.25 -1.63 -17.83
C PRO A 591 -32.33 -2.61 -17.32
N ILE A 592 -32.07 -3.22 -16.18
CA ILE A 592 -33.01 -4.05 -15.44
C ILE A 592 -33.27 -3.39 -14.08
N GLU A 593 -34.53 -3.26 -13.70
CA GLU A 593 -34.89 -2.77 -12.39
C GLU A 593 -34.59 -3.81 -11.33
N LEU A 594 -33.82 -3.41 -10.31
CA LEU A 594 -33.54 -4.16 -9.09
C LEU A 594 -34.17 -3.44 -7.90
N PRO A 595 -34.47 -4.14 -6.78
CA PRO A 595 -34.66 -3.47 -5.50
C PRO A 595 -33.47 -2.52 -5.24
N ARG A 596 -33.71 -1.44 -4.51
CA ARG A 596 -32.64 -0.48 -4.22
C ARG A 596 -31.59 -1.12 -3.29
N ILE A 597 -30.49 -1.57 -3.86
CA ILE A 597 -29.38 -2.19 -3.15
C ILE A 597 -28.22 -1.19 -3.10
N ARG A 598 -27.88 -0.76 -1.90
CA ARG A 598 -26.75 0.12 -1.65
C ARG A 598 -25.73 -0.59 -0.76
N LEU A 599 -24.47 -0.64 -1.19
CA LEU A 599 -23.38 -1.28 -0.48
C LEU A 599 -22.37 -0.23 -0.03
N SER A 600 -21.67 -0.51 1.08
CA SER A 600 -20.60 0.33 1.58
C SER A 600 -19.36 0.23 0.67
N ARG A 601 -18.61 1.33 0.57
CA ARG A 601 -17.29 1.35 -0.08
C ARG A 601 -16.41 0.22 0.48
N GLY A 602 -15.66 -0.47 -0.38
CA GLY A 602 -14.86 -1.66 -0.02
C GLY A 602 -15.60 -2.99 -0.15
N ALA A 603 -16.94 -3.00 -0.13
CA ALA A 603 -17.75 -4.22 -0.33
C ALA A 603 -17.99 -4.47 -1.82
N ARG A 604 -16.92 -4.74 -2.58
CA ARG A 604 -16.99 -4.78 -4.06
C ARG A 604 -17.28 -6.15 -4.65
N ARG A 605 -17.43 -7.19 -3.85
CA ARG A 605 -17.80 -8.52 -4.36
C ARG A 605 -19.29 -8.74 -4.23
N ILE A 606 -19.90 -9.09 -5.36
CA ILE A 606 -21.32 -9.43 -5.48
C ILE A 606 -21.39 -10.84 -6.06
N GLY A 607 -22.00 -11.78 -5.34
CA GLY A 607 -22.26 -13.14 -5.80
C GLY A 607 -23.72 -13.26 -6.24
N VAL A 608 -23.97 -13.68 -7.48
CA VAL A 608 -25.32 -14.03 -7.96
C VAL A 608 -25.57 -15.51 -7.72
N ILE A 609 -26.63 -15.85 -7.02
CA ILE A 609 -26.98 -17.22 -6.60
C ILE A 609 -28.40 -17.61 -7.01
N GLU A 610 -28.79 -18.86 -6.75
CA GLU A 610 -30.14 -19.38 -6.96
C GLU A 610 -30.66 -19.13 -8.38
N GLY A 611 -29.80 -19.38 -9.39
CA GLY A 611 -30.16 -19.16 -10.78
C GLY A 611 -30.46 -17.70 -11.18
N GLY A 612 -30.07 -16.73 -10.34
CA GLY A 612 -30.32 -15.31 -10.55
C GLY A 612 -31.45 -14.76 -9.69
N ALA A 613 -31.99 -15.52 -8.72
CA ALA A 613 -33.06 -15.05 -7.86
C ALA A 613 -32.58 -14.22 -6.67
N ALA A 614 -31.33 -14.39 -6.24
CA ALA A 614 -30.77 -13.69 -5.09
C ALA A 614 -29.30 -13.27 -5.29
N LEU A 615 -28.88 -12.29 -4.48
CA LEU A 615 -27.48 -11.88 -4.36
C LEU A 615 -26.93 -12.25 -2.99
N ILE A 616 -25.66 -12.60 -2.93
CA ILE A 616 -24.85 -12.52 -1.71
C ILE A 616 -23.95 -11.31 -1.82
N VAL A 617 -23.89 -10.51 -0.75
CA VAL A 617 -23.12 -9.27 -0.68
C VAL A 617 -22.47 -9.13 0.70
N LEU A 618 -21.41 -8.34 0.78
CA LEU A 618 -20.83 -7.88 2.04
C LEU A 618 -21.55 -6.64 2.53
N ARG A 619 -22.01 -6.65 3.78
CA ARG A 619 -22.58 -5.50 4.47
C ARG A 619 -21.94 -5.31 5.84
N GLY A 620 -21.73 -4.09 6.21
CA GLY A 620 -21.10 -3.70 7.47
C GLY A 620 -20.16 -2.53 7.25
N GLU A 621 -19.25 -2.38 8.19
CA GLU A 621 -18.20 -1.37 8.13
C GLU A 621 -16.99 -1.90 7.36
N ILE A 622 -16.15 -1.00 6.88
CA ILE A 622 -14.89 -1.38 6.23
C ILE A 622 -14.06 -2.18 7.25
N GLY A 623 -13.68 -3.40 6.90
CA GLY A 623 -12.95 -4.29 7.78
C GLY A 623 -13.82 -5.11 8.76
N HIS A 624 -15.13 -4.81 8.87
CA HIS A 624 -16.07 -5.52 9.73
C HIS A 624 -17.37 -5.76 8.97
N SER A 625 -17.35 -6.69 8.05
CA SER A 625 -18.48 -6.98 7.18
C SER A 625 -18.94 -8.40 7.32
N ASP A 626 -20.26 -8.57 7.27
CA ASP A 626 -20.93 -9.86 7.21
C ASP A 626 -21.48 -10.14 5.84
N LEU A 627 -21.68 -11.42 5.54
CA LEU A 627 -22.36 -11.86 4.34
C LEU A 627 -23.89 -11.78 4.53
N TRP A 628 -24.55 -11.21 3.54
CA TRP A 628 -26.00 -11.04 3.49
C TRP A 628 -26.56 -11.60 2.19
N ARG A 629 -27.70 -12.25 2.26
CA ARG A 629 -28.51 -12.64 1.09
C ARG A 629 -29.58 -11.59 0.85
N ILE A 630 -29.75 -11.19 -0.40
CA ILE A 630 -30.77 -10.25 -0.85
C ILE A 630 -31.61 -10.94 -1.91
N ASP A 631 -32.90 -11.09 -1.69
CA ASP A 631 -33.84 -11.59 -2.68
C ASP A 631 -34.15 -10.51 -3.70
N LEU A 632 -33.99 -10.81 -5.00
CA LEU A 632 -34.13 -9.79 -6.04
C LEU A 632 -35.58 -9.49 -6.42
N ALA A 633 -36.52 -10.37 -6.07
CA ALA A 633 -37.94 -10.14 -6.35
C ALA A 633 -38.63 -9.32 -5.24
N SER A 634 -38.34 -9.65 -3.97
CA SER A 634 -38.96 -9.01 -2.81
C SER A 634 -38.12 -7.86 -2.23
N GLY A 635 -36.81 -7.89 -2.45
CA GLY A 635 -35.86 -7.00 -1.76
C GLY A 635 -35.61 -7.41 -0.31
N GLU A 636 -36.08 -8.60 0.14
CA GLU A 636 -35.85 -9.09 1.50
C GLU A 636 -34.36 -9.36 1.71
N GLU A 637 -33.87 -8.89 2.85
CA GLU A 637 -32.47 -9.04 3.24
C GLU A 637 -32.35 -10.00 4.43
N ARG A 638 -31.46 -10.98 4.33
CA ARG A 638 -31.18 -11.94 5.40
C ARG A 638 -29.69 -12.01 5.68
N ARG A 639 -29.30 -11.79 6.93
CA ARG A 639 -27.92 -11.97 7.37
C ARG A 639 -27.57 -13.46 7.35
N LEU A 640 -26.40 -13.80 6.81
CA LEU A 640 -25.90 -15.16 6.73
C LEU A 640 -24.81 -15.44 7.77
N THR A 641 -24.02 -14.41 8.12
CA THR A 641 -22.88 -14.59 9.03
C THR A 641 -22.93 -13.57 10.17
N ASP A 642 -22.38 -13.94 11.34
CA ASP A 642 -22.03 -13.06 12.46
C ASP A 642 -20.53 -13.19 12.75
N ILE A 643 -19.72 -12.78 11.78
CA ILE A 643 -18.26 -12.89 11.80
C ILE A 643 -17.57 -11.53 11.75
N ALA A 644 -18.32 -10.45 11.58
CA ALA A 644 -17.80 -9.10 11.37
C ALA A 644 -16.87 -8.61 12.49
N ARG A 645 -17.04 -9.12 13.73
CA ARG A 645 -16.20 -8.74 14.87
C ARG A 645 -14.81 -9.34 14.82
N ASP A 646 -14.68 -10.56 14.25
CA ASP A 646 -13.47 -11.35 14.31
C ASP A 646 -12.76 -11.44 12.95
N PHE A 647 -13.46 -11.02 11.88
CA PHE A 647 -13.00 -11.20 10.50
C PHE A 647 -13.19 -9.94 9.67
N ALA A 648 -12.10 -9.46 9.08
CA ALA A 648 -12.16 -8.52 7.97
C ALA A 648 -12.23 -9.32 6.66
N VAL A 649 -13.42 -9.49 6.12
CA VAL A 649 -13.65 -10.15 4.84
C VAL A 649 -13.51 -9.13 3.71
N SER A 650 -12.65 -9.39 2.74
CA SER A 650 -12.46 -8.50 1.59
C SER A 650 -12.99 -9.07 0.27
N ASP A 651 -13.02 -10.39 0.14
CA ASP A 651 -13.54 -11.08 -1.04
C ASP A 651 -14.09 -12.46 -0.66
N PHE A 652 -15.05 -12.95 -1.44
CA PHE A 652 -15.68 -14.24 -1.20
C PHE A 652 -16.13 -14.87 -2.51
N ASP A 653 -16.47 -16.16 -2.47
CA ASP A 653 -17.18 -16.86 -3.54
C ASP A 653 -18.14 -17.90 -2.95
N VAL A 654 -19.15 -18.27 -3.73
CA VAL A 654 -20.18 -19.23 -3.35
C VAL A 654 -20.07 -20.47 -4.22
N SER A 655 -20.23 -21.65 -3.62
CA SER A 655 -20.25 -22.91 -4.35
C SER A 655 -21.39 -22.93 -5.38
N ALA A 656 -21.20 -23.69 -6.46
CA ALA A 656 -22.17 -23.74 -7.58
C ALA A 656 -23.58 -24.21 -7.14
N ASP A 657 -23.66 -25.03 -6.08
CA ASP A 657 -24.92 -25.52 -5.48
C ASP A 657 -25.48 -24.55 -4.42
N GLY A 658 -24.79 -23.48 -4.13
CA GLY A 658 -25.20 -22.50 -3.12
C GLY A 658 -25.07 -22.95 -1.67
N SER A 659 -24.45 -24.11 -1.41
CA SER A 659 -24.39 -24.73 -0.06
C SER A 659 -23.26 -24.20 0.81
N GLU A 660 -22.23 -23.60 0.22
CA GLU A 660 -21.03 -23.16 0.92
C GLU A 660 -20.53 -21.82 0.42
N VAL A 661 -19.88 -21.09 1.31
CA VAL A 661 -19.12 -19.87 0.99
C VAL A 661 -17.66 -20.07 1.36
N VAL A 662 -16.76 -19.60 0.51
CA VAL A 662 -15.35 -19.41 0.80
C VAL A 662 -15.05 -17.92 0.82
N PHE A 663 -14.25 -17.46 1.77
CA PHE A 663 -13.91 -16.05 1.91
C PHE A 663 -12.47 -15.88 2.40
N ASP A 664 -11.89 -14.74 2.12
CA ASP A 664 -10.62 -14.37 2.73
C ASP A 664 -10.86 -13.66 4.06
N ARG A 665 -10.12 -14.06 5.08
CA ARG A 665 -9.96 -13.29 6.30
C ARG A 665 -8.67 -12.50 6.19
N ARG A 666 -8.80 -11.22 6.24
CA ARG A 666 -7.68 -10.32 6.42
C ARG A 666 -7.55 -10.01 7.91
N SER A 667 -6.40 -10.28 8.46
CA SER A 667 -6.00 -9.84 9.80
C SER A 667 -4.83 -8.90 9.58
N ASP A 668 -5.06 -7.65 9.83
CA ASP A 668 -4.02 -6.65 9.81
C ASP A 668 -3.48 -6.52 11.24
N ASP A 669 -2.71 -7.53 11.72
CA ASP A 669 -1.97 -7.32 12.96
C ASP A 669 -1.12 -6.08 12.76
N SER A 670 -1.31 -5.09 13.61
CA SER A 670 -0.58 -3.84 13.50
C SER A 670 -0.27 -3.28 14.88
N ASP A 671 0.93 -2.73 15.02
CA ASP A 671 1.43 -2.13 16.24
C ASP A 671 1.71 -0.64 16.04
N VAL A 672 1.58 0.14 17.10
CA VAL A 672 2.02 1.54 17.10
C VAL A 672 3.50 1.62 17.47
N VAL A 673 4.26 2.35 16.67
CA VAL A 673 5.67 2.63 16.92
C VAL A 673 5.90 4.13 17.11
N LEU A 674 6.73 4.48 18.10
CA LEU A 674 7.32 5.81 18.25
C LEU A 674 8.61 5.89 17.43
N ILE A 675 8.73 6.92 16.61
CA ILE A 675 9.95 7.27 15.90
C ILE A 675 10.49 8.54 16.58
N ASP A 676 11.53 8.39 17.39
CA ASP A 676 12.12 9.49 18.18
C ASP A 676 13.43 9.97 17.54
N ARG A 677 13.41 11.16 16.96
CA ARG A 677 14.58 11.81 16.35
C ARG A 677 15.48 12.48 17.37
N SER A 678 14.98 12.75 18.58
CA SER A 678 15.77 13.38 19.66
C SER A 678 16.78 12.42 20.30
N ALA A 679 16.62 11.11 20.11
CA ALA A 679 17.48 10.09 20.67
C ALA A 679 18.88 10.04 20.01
N GLY A 680 19.00 10.43 18.75
CA GLY A 680 20.27 10.49 18.01
C GLY A 680 21.12 11.75 18.29
N ALA A 681 20.56 12.73 18.98
CA ALA A 681 21.26 13.99 19.32
C ALA A 681 21.96 13.97 20.70
N ARG A 682 22.00 12.82 21.40
CA ARG A 682 22.65 12.64 22.69
C ARG A 682 23.97 11.90 22.61
#